data_c7d0de2572721636fc3319f5a5f0aa7d
#
_entry.id   c7d0de2572721636fc3319f5a5f0aa7d
#
_cell.length_a   1.000
_cell.length_b   1.000
_cell.length_c   1.000
_cell.angle_alpha   90.00
_cell.angle_beta   90.00
_cell.angle_gamma   90.00
#
_symmetry.space_group_name_H-M   'P 1'
#
loop_
_entity.id
_entity.type
_entity.pdbx_description
1 polymer ?
#
loop_
_entity_poly.entity_id
_entity_poly.type
_entity_poly.pdbx_seq_one_letter_code
_entity_poly.pdbx_strand_id
1 'polypeptide(L)'
;MNKAEALKKYKKIDPEILKQYQDADKYQWYNTNDSDLFPIRAELPEPPDWDKIENFGLPAHKQIFKYEEVPETLKYIIKKIKLDISKDKSLTTEQKKEDAFYDRIWEKIENNNIYKKILHWISDQWYYLLNGKWVFINGKPTYIPKNHWFYLNYWSLEDVDVIEYRDRDRKWFYALEYFKNYTKIPKKDFNGNFFYNDDGSLVEKDVGYRTIEGVIIAKGRRAGDTSKATCDIYCDTILKIDANTGIQGNKEKTGEQVFHNKLMYAYRRLLFIWKPKRNCNVQNALIFDTSDVDNSLNATINYGTASPTEYDGSKLYRYFADEPGKMEKYSIDERHNVVRLCLVDGNRLVGFSIYTTTVNDMSADAGKNFEALCRDSFYEQRTETGSTKSGMVIIHFPADDGYGGFIGKYGESISGKPTQEQLKYLLYKRKNDKGEYIGAREFILMRREAYRQAGQYEKLALSKRLYPLSFAESFAPPINNIYFDMDILSPRISELKRDTTSTIRGNFIGEPEENISFIPDDNGKFVVSKILSKEGACRKMNVAGIWYPQDTSTYVSSSDAYRLEHTNTNHGMSLGAGAVKEKFNTIIDTPDTPPEKYQTGLFVCTYLYRPETLDEYCLDMLRMTVYYNALHFPESNVNHVADYFIKRGFGGYLKYAIDPETGRPKSNAGFYTTLAVKQKIFNKQADHIKLFGRREKHLDYLYQCSEIKDLKDTATKDLFIATGGCLLAEESQYNEYLNEDGVIDIGEW
;
A
#
# COMPACT_ATOMS: atom_id res chain seq x y z
N MET A 1 -22.10 -32.81 8.17
CA MET A 1 -21.57 -34.20 7.88
C MET A 1 -20.06 -34.05 7.76
N ASN A 2 -19.28 -34.79 8.58
CA ASN A 2 -17.83 -34.68 8.47
C ASN A 2 -17.32 -35.42 7.19
N LYS A 3 -16.09 -35.13 6.79
CA LYS A 3 -15.43 -35.69 5.59
C LYS A 3 -15.49 -37.23 5.51
N ALA A 4 -15.32 -37.89 6.66
CA ALA A 4 -15.35 -39.37 6.72
C ALA A 4 -16.76 -39.94 6.55
N GLU A 5 -17.78 -39.25 7.00
CA GLU A 5 -19.19 -39.60 6.82
C GLU A 5 -19.64 -39.37 5.37
N ALA A 6 -19.18 -38.26 4.76
CA ALA A 6 -19.41 -38.00 3.34
C ALA A 6 -18.80 -39.10 2.47
N LEU A 7 -17.55 -39.47 2.70
CA LEU A 7 -16.86 -40.52 1.99
C LEU A 7 -17.55 -41.90 2.15
N LYS A 8 -18.13 -42.20 3.33
CA LYS A 8 -18.89 -43.45 3.54
C LYS A 8 -20.23 -43.48 2.79
N LYS A 9 -20.93 -42.35 2.72
CA LYS A 9 -22.23 -42.21 2.03
C LYS A 9 -22.08 -42.34 0.50
N TYR A 10 -20.94 -41.94 -0.05
CA TYR A 10 -20.69 -41.86 -1.50
C TYR A 10 -19.74 -42.95 -2.04
N LYS A 11 -19.73 -44.11 -1.44
CA LYS A 11 -18.93 -45.28 -1.88
C LYS A 11 -19.07 -45.68 -3.37
N LYS A 12 -20.03 -45.11 -4.09
CA LYS A 12 -20.26 -45.30 -5.53
C LYS A 12 -19.63 -44.25 -6.42
N ILE A 13 -18.99 -43.21 -5.85
CA ILE A 13 -18.32 -42.19 -6.64
C ILE A 13 -16.91 -42.68 -6.95
N ASP A 14 -16.47 -42.44 -8.18
CA ASP A 14 -15.12 -42.75 -8.64
C ASP A 14 -14.07 -42.32 -7.61
N PRO A 15 -13.16 -43.18 -7.17
CA PRO A 15 -12.10 -42.85 -6.22
C PRO A 15 -11.24 -41.63 -6.65
N GLU A 16 -11.03 -41.41 -7.95
CA GLU A 16 -10.34 -40.24 -8.46
C GLU A 16 -11.14 -38.95 -8.23
N ILE A 17 -12.46 -39.00 -8.38
CA ILE A 17 -13.34 -37.86 -8.08
C ILE A 17 -13.34 -37.58 -6.58
N LEU A 18 -13.40 -38.63 -5.74
CA LEU A 18 -13.32 -38.46 -4.27
C LEU A 18 -11.99 -37.86 -3.79
N LYS A 19 -10.90 -38.17 -4.47
CA LYS A 19 -9.56 -37.63 -4.15
C LYS A 19 -9.48 -36.12 -4.41
N GLN A 20 -10.26 -35.60 -5.37
CA GLN A 20 -10.32 -34.18 -5.69
C GLN A 20 -11.02 -33.33 -4.60
N TYR A 21 -11.83 -33.94 -3.73
CA TYR A 21 -12.55 -33.26 -2.66
C TYR A 21 -11.77 -33.18 -1.35
N GLN A 22 -10.48 -33.49 -1.37
CA GLN A 22 -9.74 -33.73 -0.12
C GLN A 22 -9.56 -32.50 0.75
N ASP A 23 -9.50 -31.29 0.21
CA ASP A 23 -9.26 -30.10 1.02
C ASP A 23 -10.14 -28.92 0.60
N ALA A 24 -11.25 -28.72 1.33
CA ALA A 24 -11.92 -27.42 1.34
C ALA A 24 -10.99 -26.44 2.07
N ASP A 25 -10.60 -25.37 1.38
CA ASP A 25 -9.94 -24.26 2.05
C ASP A 25 -10.90 -23.73 3.14
N LYS A 26 -10.44 -23.74 4.40
CA LYS A 26 -11.22 -23.16 5.51
C LYS A 26 -11.04 -21.66 5.60
N TYR A 27 -10.02 -21.14 4.98
CA TYR A 27 -9.61 -19.75 5.10
C TYR A 27 -9.34 -19.13 3.73
N GLN A 28 -9.70 -17.87 3.58
CA GLN A 28 -9.20 -16.98 2.55
C GLN A 28 -8.10 -16.10 3.15
N TRP A 29 -6.93 -16.07 2.52
CA TRP A 29 -5.79 -15.31 2.97
C TRP A 29 -5.70 -13.96 2.25
N TYR A 30 -5.35 -12.91 3.00
CA TYR A 30 -5.08 -11.58 2.47
C TYR A 30 -3.80 -11.03 3.08
N ASN A 31 -3.09 -10.19 2.33
CA ASN A 31 -1.94 -9.44 2.80
C ASN A 31 -2.24 -7.94 2.75
N THR A 32 -1.76 -7.21 3.76
CA THR A 32 -1.88 -5.76 3.85
C THR A 32 -0.66 -5.05 3.28
N ASN A 33 0.46 -5.77 3.17
CA ASN A 33 1.74 -5.27 2.67
C ASN A 33 2.47 -6.38 1.89
N ASP A 34 3.73 -6.14 1.52
CA ASP A 34 4.55 -7.11 0.77
C ASP A 34 5.19 -8.20 1.66
N SER A 35 4.94 -8.14 2.96
CA SER A 35 5.43 -9.11 3.92
C SER A 35 4.44 -10.26 4.06
N ASP A 36 4.92 -11.49 4.04
CA ASP A 36 4.17 -12.68 4.44
C ASP A 36 4.02 -12.79 5.96
N LEU A 37 4.67 -11.88 6.71
CA LEU A 37 4.46 -11.70 8.13
C LEU A 37 3.08 -11.05 8.35
N PHE A 38 2.29 -11.56 9.28
CA PHE A 38 0.95 -11.07 9.61
C PHE A 38 -0.11 -11.21 8.50
N PRO A 39 -0.27 -12.40 7.91
CA PRO A 39 -1.35 -12.63 6.96
C PRO A 39 -2.71 -12.53 7.66
N ILE A 40 -3.70 -11.98 6.97
CA ILE A 40 -5.08 -11.97 7.44
C ILE A 40 -5.70 -13.31 7.10
N ARG A 41 -6.09 -14.06 8.13
CA ARG A 41 -6.76 -15.35 8.02
C ARG A 41 -8.29 -15.17 8.13
N ALA A 42 -8.95 -14.97 7.01
CA ALA A 42 -10.40 -14.82 6.95
C ALA A 42 -11.07 -16.20 6.88
N GLU A 43 -11.80 -16.56 7.92
CA GLU A 43 -12.53 -17.83 7.99
C GLU A 43 -13.70 -17.82 7.03
N LEU A 44 -13.79 -18.83 6.15
CA LEU A 44 -14.89 -19.01 5.22
C LEU A 44 -16.11 -19.59 5.94
N PRO A 45 -17.33 -19.32 5.47
CA PRO A 45 -18.53 -20.00 5.96
C PRO A 45 -18.37 -21.52 5.86
N GLU A 46 -19.00 -22.26 6.77
CA GLU A 46 -19.00 -23.71 6.66
C GLU A 46 -19.78 -24.16 5.40
N PRO A 47 -19.21 -25.08 4.59
CA PRO A 47 -19.92 -25.60 3.45
C PRO A 47 -21.13 -26.44 3.89
N PRO A 48 -22.21 -26.42 3.11
CA PRO A 48 -23.34 -27.32 3.33
C PRO A 48 -22.91 -28.79 3.10
N ASP A 49 -23.84 -29.73 3.28
CA ASP A 49 -23.60 -31.12 2.86
C ASP A 49 -23.13 -31.16 1.41
N TRP A 50 -22.07 -31.91 1.13
CA TRP A 50 -21.36 -31.87 -0.15
C TRP A 50 -22.24 -32.19 -1.36
N ASP A 51 -23.24 -33.06 -1.20
CA ASP A 51 -24.22 -33.38 -2.22
C ASP A 51 -25.18 -32.24 -2.59
N LYS A 52 -25.21 -31.20 -1.76
CA LYS A 52 -25.97 -29.96 -2.01
C LYS A 52 -25.15 -28.86 -2.67
N ILE A 53 -23.81 -29.06 -2.80
CA ILE A 53 -22.93 -28.11 -3.48
C ILE A 53 -23.08 -28.28 -4.98
N GLU A 54 -23.27 -27.19 -5.70
CA GLU A 54 -23.38 -27.20 -7.16
C GLU A 54 -22.15 -27.85 -7.81
N ASN A 55 -22.33 -28.54 -8.92
CA ASN A 55 -21.34 -29.33 -9.65
C ASN A 55 -20.76 -30.55 -8.88
N PHE A 56 -21.32 -30.91 -7.74
CA PHE A 56 -20.93 -32.11 -7.02
C PHE A 56 -21.03 -33.36 -7.93
N GLY A 57 -20.02 -34.25 -7.85
CA GLY A 57 -19.98 -35.48 -8.64
C GLY A 57 -19.60 -35.33 -10.12
N LEU A 58 -19.44 -34.11 -10.62
CA LEU A 58 -18.90 -33.88 -11.96
C LEU A 58 -17.37 -34.04 -11.96
N PRO A 59 -16.76 -34.53 -13.06
CA PRO A 59 -15.31 -34.45 -13.24
C PRO A 59 -14.78 -33.03 -13.11
N ALA A 60 -13.60 -32.82 -12.53
CA ALA A 60 -13.02 -31.50 -12.25
C ALA A 60 -13.02 -30.58 -13.49
N HIS A 61 -12.66 -31.11 -14.67
CA HIS A 61 -12.61 -30.34 -15.91
C HIS A 61 -13.99 -29.83 -16.41
N LYS A 62 -15.10 -30.31 -15.83
CA LYS A 62 -16.47 -29.87 -16.08
C LYS A 62 -17.03 -28.95 -14.98
N GLN A 63 -16.32 -28.81 -13.87
CA GLN A 63 -16.73 -27.98 -12.74
C GLN A 63 -16.32 -26.53 -12.98
N ILE A 64 -17.20 -25.79 -13.61
CA ILE A 64 -17.09 -24.34 -13.89
C ILE A 64 -18.25 -23.61 -13.22
N PHE A 65 -18.09 -22.31 -12.97
CA PHE A 65 -19.19 -21.48 -12.51
C PHE A 65 -20.32 -21.47 -13.54
N LYS A 66 -21.55 -21.67 -13.08
CA LYS A 66 -22.75 -21.61 -13.90
C LYS A 66 -23.59 -20.42 -13.50
N TYR A 67 -24.02 -19.67 -14.48
CA TYR A 67 -24.91 -18.52 -14.30
C TYR A 67 -26.34 -18.96 -14.08
N GLU A 68 -27.07 -18.17 -13.29
CA GLU A 68 -28.50 -18.41 -13.05
C GLU A 68 -29.31 -18.09 -14.31
N GLU A 69 -30.24 -18.96 -14.63
CA GLU A 69 -31.10 -18.74 -15.77
C GLU A 69 -32.49 -18.30 -15.30
N VAL A 70 -33.00 -17.18 -15.82
CA VAL A 70 -34.38 -16.75 -15.58
C VAL A 70 -35.33 -17.76 -16.27
N PRO A 71 -36.34 -18.30 -15.57
CA PRO A 71 -37.29 -19.26 -16.17
C PRO A 71 -37.94 -18.69 -17.45
N GLU A 72 -38.01 -19.49 -18.50
CA GLU A 72 -38.54 -19.05 -19.80
C GLU A 72 -39.98 -18.52 -19.70
N THR A 73 -40.79 -19.12 -18.84
CA THR A 73 -42.15 -18.61 -18.58
C THR A 73 -42.14 -17.21 -17.97
N LEU A 74 -41.20 -16.95 -17.06
CA LEU A 74 -41.05 -15.62 -16.45
C LEU A 74 -40.52 -14.60 -17.49
N LYS A 75 -39.58 -14.98 -18.33
CA LYS A 75 -39.12 -14.15 -19.46
C LYS A 75 -40.28 -13.78 -20.39
N TYR A 76 -41.15 -14.76 -20.68
CA TYR A 76 -42.33 -14.53 -21.52
C TYR A 76 -43.31 -13.53 -20.86
N ILE A 77 -43.63 -13.71 -19.58
CA ILE A 77 -44.51 -12.80 -18.83
C ILE A 77 -43.96 -11.38 -18.84
N ILE A 78 -42.68 -11.22 -18.53
CA ILE A 78 -41.98 -9.93 -18.54
C ILE A 78 -42.06 -9.25 -19.91
N LYS A 79 -41.75 -10.00 -20.97
CA LYS A 79 -41.81 -9.49 -22.35
C LYS A 79 -43.21 -9.04 -22.74
N LYS A 80 -44.26 -9.80 -22.37
CA LYS A 80 -45.64 -9.46 -22.62
C LYS A 80 -46.07 -8.18 -21.93
N ILE A 81 -45.76 -8.02 -20.63
CA ILE A 81 -46.08 -6.82 -19.87
C ILE A 81 -45.36 -5.59 -20.44
N LYS A 82 -44.06 -5.70 -20.75
CA LYS A 82 -43.32 -4.61 -21.37
C LYS A 82 -43.91 -4.18 -22.70
N LEU A 83 -44.41 -5.12 -23.51
CA LEU A 83 -45.08 -4.81 -24.77
C LEU A 83 -46.42 -4.11 -24.53
N ASP A 84 -47.22 -4.55 -23.56
CA ASP A 84 -48.47 -3.92 -23.21
C ASP A 84 -48.29 -2.49 -22.69
N ILE A 85 -47.30 -2.27 -21.83
CA ILE A 85 -46.91 -0.94 -21.33
C ILE A 85 -46.44 -0.02 -22.47
N SER A 86 -45.66 -0.54 -23.41
CA SER A 86 -45.17 0.27 -24.55
C SER A 86 -46.29 0.77 -25.47
N LYS A 87 -47.41 0.10 -25.50
CA LYS A 87 -48.60 0.51 -26.27
C LYS A 87 -49.55 1.41 -25.51
N ASP A 88 -49.41 1.52 -24.19
CA ASP A 88 -50.26 2.31 -23.33
C ASP A 88 -49.87 3.81 -23.39
N LYS A 89 -50.63 4.58 -24.16
CA LYS A 89 -50.40 6.00 -24.39
C LYS A 89 -50.60 6.88 -23.14
N SER A 90 -51.25 6.36 -22.09
CA SER A 90 -51.43 7.08 -20.83
C SER A 90 -50.15 7.16 -19.99
N LEU A 91 -49.18 6.27 -20.25
CA LEU A 91 -47.91 6.14 -19.56
C LEU A 91 -46.81 6.91 -20.27
N THR A 92 -46.70 8.20 -20.00
CA THR A 92 -45.81 9.11 -20.70
C THR A 92 -44.39 9.21 -20.11
N THR A 93 -44.22 8.89 -18.83
CA THR A 93 -42.94 8.97 -18.12
C THR A 93 -42.37 7.60 -17.81
N GLU A 94 -41.04 7.50 -17.64
CA GLU A 94 -40.36 6.28 -17.25
C GLU A 94 -40.85 5.74 -15.89
N GLN A 95 -41.09 6.65 -14.93
CA GLN A 95 -41.62 6.32 -13.62
C GLN A 95 -43.01 5.66 -13.72
N LYS A 96 -43.94 6.26 -14.46
CA LYS A 96 -45.28 5.66 -14.67
C LYS A 96 -45.19 4.27 -15.31
N LYS A 97 -44.25 4.07 -16.23
CA LYS A 97 -44.04 2.76 -16.88
C LYS A 97 -43.49 1.72 -15.89
N GLU A 98 -42.56 2.12 -15.02
CA GLU A 98 -42.06 1.27 -13.96
C GLU A 98 -43.16 0.90 -12.98
N ASP A 99 -43.90 1.84 -12.46
CA ASP A 99 -44.98 1.60 -11.50
C ASP A 99 -46.07 0.65 -12.12
N ALA A 100 -46.48 0.94 -13.33
CA ALA A 100 -47.41 0.06 -14.06
C ALA A 100 -46.85 -1.36 -14.29
N PHE A 101 -45.52 -1.50 -14.44
CA PHE A 101 -44.88 -2.80 -14.55
C PHE A 101 -44.96 -3.57 -13.23
N TYR A 102 -44.66 -2.93 -12.09
CA TYR A 102 -44.76 -3.55 -10.77
C TYR A 102 -46.18 -4.01 -10.45
N ASP A 103 -47.19 -3.20 -10.73
CA ASP A 103 -48.60 -3.53 -10.47
C ASP A 103 -49.06 -4.73 -11.30
N ARG A 104 -48.61 -4.81 -12.56
CA ARG A 104 -49.06 -5.87 -13.50
C ARG A 104 -48.23 -7.17 -13.40
N ILE A 105 -46.98 -7.14 -12.91
CA ILE A 105 -46.11 -8.33 -12.94
C ILE A 105 -46.58 -9.39 -11.97
N TRP A 106 -46.91 -9.02 -10.76
CA TRP A 106 -47.37 -9.97 -9.72
C TRP A 106 -48.73 -10.57 -10.07
N GLU A 107 -49.68 -9.77 -10.53
CA GLU A 107 -50.97 -10.26 -11.03
C GLU A 107 -50.78 -11.32 -12.12
N LYS A 108 -49.86 -11.09 -13.05
CA LYS A 108 -49.60 -12.06 -14.12
C LYS A 108 -48.88 -13.32 -13.65
N ILE A 109 -48.02 -13.21 -12.66
CA ILE A 109 -47.34 -14.36 -12.06
C ILE A 109 -48.36 -15.20 -11.29
N GLU A 110 -49.18 -14.57 -10.45
CA GLU A 110 -50.21 -15.25 -9.65
C GLU A 110 -51.22 -16.00 -10.49
N ASN A 111 -51.65 -15.45 -11.62
CA ASN A 111 -52.56 -16.06 -12.55
C ASN A 111 -51.89 -17.08 -13.50
N ASN A 112 -50.63 -17.46 -13.27
CA ASN A 112 -49.92 -18.44 -14.07
C ASN A 112 -49.96 -19.85 -13.45
N ASN A 113 -50.16 -20.87 -14.26
CA ASN A 113 -50.22 -22.26 -13.81
C ASN A 113 -48.93 -22.81 -13.21
N ILE A 114 -47.80 -22.13 -13.40
CA ILE A 114 -46.51 -22.47 -12.81
C ILE A 114 -46.05 -21.47 -11.72
N TYR A 115 -47.00 -20.68 -11.19
CA TYR A 115 -46.74 -19.66 -10.15
C TYR A 115 -45.85 -20.17 -9.01
N LYS A 116 -46.16 -21.33 -8.43
CA LYS A 116 -45.35 -21.93 -7.36
C LYS A 116 -43.87 -22.15 -7.75
N LYS A 117 -43.61 -22.55 -9.01
CA LYS A 117 -42.24 -22.75 -9.51
C LYS A 117 -41.51 -21.42 -9.68
N ILE A 118 -42.22 -20.38 -10.13
CA ILE A 118 -41.67 -19.04 -10.26
C ILE A 118 -41.30 -18.47 -8.88
N LEU A 119 -42.19 -18.59 -7.91
CA LEU A 119 -41.96 -18.15 -6.53
C LEU A 119 -40.78 -18.91 -5.89
N HIS A 120 -40.73 -20.23 -6.10
CA HIS A 120 -39.60 -21.02 -5.58
C HIS A 120 -38.27 -20.55 -6.16
N TRP A 121 -38.22 -20.36 -7.48
CA TRP A 121 -37.01 -19.80 -8.12
C TRP A 121 -36.65 -18.41 -7.57
N ILE A 122 -37.63 -17.50 -7.38
CA ILE A 122 -37.39 -16.17 -6.78
C ILE A 122 -36.84 -16.31 -5.35
N SER A 123 -37.39 -17.23 -4.55
CA SER A 123 -36.92 -17.50 -3.19
C SER A 123 -35.47 -18.00 -3.17
N ASP A 124 -35.11 -18.89 -4.10
CA ASP A 124 -33.73 -19.38 -4.23
C ASP A 124 -32.76 -18.23 -4.58
N GLN A 125 -33.20 -17.31 -5.46
CA GLN A 125 -32.36 -16.16 -5.81
C GLN A 125 -32.11 -15.25 -4.59
N TRP A 126 -33.14 -14.95 -3.79
CA TRP A 126 -33.00 -14.20 -2.55
C TRP A 126 -32.14 -14.93 -1.51
N TYR A 127 -32.29 -16.26 -1.42
CA TYR A 127 -31.43 -17.07 -0.55
C TYR A 127 -29.95 -16.91 -0.90
N TYR A 128 -29.56 -16.93 -2.18
CA TYR A 128 -28.17 -16.74 -2.59
C TYR A 128 -27.66 -15.31 -2.35
N LEU A 129 -28.50 -14.29 -2.51
CA LEU A 129 -28.12 -12.92 -2.15
C LEU A 129 -27.89 -12.76 -0.65
N LEU A 130 -28.57 -13.52 0.20
CA LEU A 130 -28.43 -13.44 1.65
C LEU A 130 -27.26 -14.29 2.19
N ASN A 131 -26.98 -15.44 1.57
CA ASN A 131 -26.11 -16.47 2.13
C ASN A 131 -24.88 -16.78 1.27
N GLY A 132 -24.79 -16.29 0.04
CA GLY A 132 -23.81 -16.74 -0.94
C GLY A 132 -24.11 -18.14 -1.47
N LYS A 133 -23.19 -18.70 -2.24
CA LYS A 133 -23.36 -19.98 -2.90
C LYS A 133 -22.08 -20.81 -2.88
N TRP A 134 -22.19 -22.08 -2.53
CA TRP A 134 -21.09 -23.02 -2.66
C TRP A 134 -21.15 -23.74 -4.01
N VAL A 135 -20.01 -23.81 -4.71
CA VAL A 135 -19.88 -24.42 -6.04
C VAL A 135 -18.56 -25.19 -6.10
N PHE A 136 -18.57 -26.40 -6.69
CA PHE A 136 -17.30 -27.02 -7.05
C PHE A 136 -16.73 -26.39 -8.31
N ILE A 137 -15.50 -25.90 -8.21
CA ILE A 137 -14.73 -25.32 -9.32
C ILE A 137 -13.40 -26.04 -9.39
N ASN A 138 -13.14 -26.72 -10.51
CA ASN A 138 -11.89 -27.45 -10.76
C ASN A 138 -11.48 -28.39 -9.59
N GLY A 139 -12.40 -29.17 -9.06
CA GLY A 139 -12.17 -30.12 -7.98
C GLY A 139 -12.21 -29.53 -6.57
N LYS A 140 -12.37 -28.22 -6.42
CA LYS A 140 -12.40 -27.55 -5.11
C LYS A 140 -13.76 -26.98 -4.77
N PRO A 141 -14.30 -27.23 -3.56
CA PRO A 141 -15.47 -26.52 -3.08
C PRO A 141 -15.10 -25.07 -2.86
N THR A 142 -15.79 -24.17 -3.54
CA THR A 142 -15.51 -22.75 -3.60
C THR A 142 -16.71 -21.95 -3.13
N TYR A 143 -16.54 -21.13 -2.12
CA TYR A 143 -17.56 -20.20 -1.67
C TYR A 143 -17.60 -18.96 -2.58
N ILE A 144 -18.78 -18.70 -3.13
CA ILE A 144 -19.08 -17.48 -3.89
C ILE A 144 -19.80 -16.51 -2.94
N PRO A 145 -19.16 -15.39 -2.55
CA PRO A 145 -19.76 -14.41 -1.66
C PRO A 145 -21.07 -13.88 -2.20
N LYS A 146 -22.01 -13.54 -1.31
CA LYS A 146 -23.38 -13.14 -1.65
C LYS A 146 -23.46 -12.01 -2.69
N ASN A 147 -22.69 -10.93 -2.50
CA ASN A 147 -22.68 -9.79 -3.43
C ASN A 147 -21.88 -10.12 -4.71
N HIS A 148 -20.92 -11.05 -4.67
CA HIS A 148 -20.24 -11.56 -5.86
C HIS A 148 -21.20 -12.41 -6.72
N TRP A 149 -21.99 -13.30 -6.08
CA TRP A 149 -23.00 -14.08 -6.78
C TRP A 149 -23.99 -13.16 -7.52
N PHE A 150 -24.45 -12.08 -6.85
CA PHE A 150 -25.31 -11.08 -7.46
C PHE A 150 -24.62 -10.33 -8.62
N TYR A 151 -23.37 -9.93 -8.44
CA TYR A 151 -22.55 -9.26 -9.45
C TYR A 151 -22.45 -10.09 -10.74
N LEU A 152 -22.19 -11.38 -10.62
CA LEU A 152 -22.06 -12.29 -11.75
C LEU A 152 -23.37 -12.52 -12.52
N ASN A 153 -24.49 -12.59 -11.82
CA ASN A 153 -25.77 -13.03 -12.41
C ASN A 153 -26.67 -11.87 -12.84
N TYR A 154 -26.57 -10.71 -12.19
CA TYR A 154 -27.55 -9.63 -12.38
C TYR A 154 -26.95 -8.26 -12.65
N TRP A 155 -25.70 -8.03 -12.25
CA TRP A 155 -25.09 -6.72 -12.50
C TRP A 155 -24.73 -6.55 -13.98
N SER A 156 -24.79 -5.32 -14.49
CA SER A 156 -24.45 -5.01 -15.90
C SER A 156 -23.33 -4.00 -15.95
N LEU A 157 -22.38 -4.24 -16.86
CA LEU A 157 -21.28 -3.32 -17.16
C LEU A 157 -21.47 -2.73 -18.55
N GLU A 158 -20.95 -1.51 -18.74
CA GLU A 158 -20.84 -0.93 -20.08
C GLU A 158 -19.88 -1.79 -20.92
N ASP A 159 -20.26 -2.04 -22.18
CA ASP A 159 -19.45 -2.77 -23.15
C ASP A 159 -19.10 -4.24 -22.79
N VAL A 160 -19.82 -4.85 -21.84
CA VAL A 160 -19.63 -6.24 -21.42
C VAL A 160 -20.97 -6.96 -21.42
N ASP A 161 -21.11 -7.98 -22.25
CA ASP A 161 -22.35 -8.76 -22.34
C ASP A 161 -22.58 -9.65 -21.11
N VAL A 162 -21.53 -10.34 -20.64
CA VAL A 162 -21.55 -11.23 -19.49
C VAL A 162 -20.31 -10.99 -18.63
N ILE A 163 -20.52 -10.79 -17.34
CA ILE A 163 -19.42 -10.67 -16.37
C ILE A 163 -18.85 -12.06 -16.11
N GLU A 164 -17.61 -12.28 -16.52
CA GLU A 164 -16.93 -13.55 -16.31
C GLU A 164 -16.55 -13.76 -14.84
N TYR A 165 -16.71 -15.02 -14.37
CA TYR A 165 -16.19 -15.40 -13.05
C TYR A 165 -14.67 -15.29 -13.00
N ARG A 166 -14.15 -14.62 -11.98
CA ARG A 166 -12.73 -14.49 -11.66
C ARG A 166 -12.48 -14.71 -10.18
N ASP A 167 -11.52 -15.54 -9.84
CA ASP A 167 -11.20 -15.85 -8.44
C ASP A 167 -10.72 -14.60 -7.67
N ARG A 168 -10.01 -13.69 -8.34
CA ARG A 168 -9.65 -12.38 -7.77
C ARG A 168 -10.88 -11.57 -7.34
N ASP A 169 -11.93 -11.56 -8.14
CA ASP A 169 -13.15 -10.82 -7.81
C ASP A 169 -13.89 -11.50 -6.65
N ARG A 170 -13.88 -12.83 -6.58
CA ARG A 170 -14.40 -13.59 -5.45
C ARG A 170 -13.68 -13.20 -4.15
N LYS A 171 -12.35 -13.17 -4.16
CA LYS A 171 -11.53 -12.72 -3.02
C LYS A 171 -11.87 -11.29 -2.63
N TRP A 172 -12.03 -10.39 -3.60
CA TRP A 172 -12.37 -8.99 -3.39
C TRP A 172 -13.72 -8.84 -2.65
N PHE A 173 -14.78 -9.51 -3.13
CA PHE A 173 -16.09 -9.44 -2.49
C PHE A 173 -16.09 -10.11 -1.11
N TYR A 174 -15.34 -11.21 -0.95
CA TYR A 174 -15.25 -11.87 0.34
C TYR A 174 -14.51 -11.02 1.39
N ALA A 175 -13.51 -10.27 1.00
CA ALA A 175 -12.88 -9.31 1.90
C ALA A 175 -13.89 -8.32 2.49
N LEU A 176 -14.76 -7.75 1.66
CA LEU A 176 -15.81 -6.85 2.15
C LEU A 176 -16.82 -7.58 3.03
N GLU A 177 -17.30 -8.76 2.61
CA GLU A 177 -18.25 -9.56 3.39
C GLU A 177 -17.69 -9.90 4.77
N TYR A 178 -16.43 -10.31 4.85
CA TYR A 178 -15.74 -10.64 6.08
C TYR A 178 -15.59 -9.43 7.01
N PHE A 179 -15.07 -8.31 6.52
CA PHE A 179 -14.81 -7.14 7.36
C PHE A 179 -16.08 -6.36 7.73
N LYS A 180 -17.13 -6.41 6.94
CA LYS A 180 -18.45 -5.85 7.32
C LYS A 180 -19.03 -6.47 8.58
N ASN A 181 -18.66 -7.72 8.88
CA ASN A 181 -19.13 -8.48 10.05
C ASN A 181 -18.00 -8.78 11.05
N TYR A 182 -16.88 -8.11 10.93
CA TYR A 182 -15.71 -8.42 11.73
C TYR A 182 -15.83 -7.93 13.16
N THR A 183 -15.78 -8.87 14.13
CA THR A 183 -16.01 -8.64 15.57
C THR A 183 -14.84 -9.07 16.43
N LYS A 184 -13.65 -9.25 15.84
CA LYS A 184 -12.50 -9.83 16.53
C LYS A 184 -11.49 -8.75 16.94
N ILE A 185 -10.83 -8.97 18.08
CA ILE A 185 -9.69 -8.18 18.53
C ILE A 185 -8.47 -9.10 18.72
N PRO A 186 -7.24 -8.63 18.44
CA PRO A 186 -6.03 -9.41 18.71
C PRO A 186 -5.85 -9.65 20.21
N LYS A 187 -5.40 -10.86 20.56
CA LYS A 187 -4.96 -11.16 21.93
C LYS A 187 -3.55 -10.61 22.15
N LYS A 188 -3.35 -10.00 23.32
CA LYS A 188 -2.06 -9.47 23.79
C LYS A 188 -1.70 -10.07 25.14
N ASP A 189 -0.39 -10.20 25.40
CA ASP A 189 0.12 -10.49 26.73
C ASP A 189 0.06 -9.25 27.64
N PHE A 190 0.52 -9.36 28.88
CA PHE A 190 0.53 -8.26 29.84
C PHE A 190 1.54 -7.15 29.48
N ASN A 191 2.50 -7.42 28.58
CA ASN A 191 3.46 -6.43 28.06
C ASN A 191 2.94 -5.73 26.79
N GLY A 192 1.77 -6.14 26.27
CA GLY A 192 1.19 -5.60 25.04
C GLY A 192 1.62 -6.30 23.76
N ASN A 193 2.40 -7.38 23.82
CA ASN A 193 2.81 -8.15 22.63
C ASN A 193 1.68 -9.02 22.11
N PHE A 194 1.56 -9.13 20.79
CA PHE A 194 0.57 -9.98 20.15
C PHE A 194 0.93 -11.46 20.23
N PHE A 195 -0.10 -12.31 20.34
CA PHE A 195 0.03 -13.75 20.13
C PHE A 195 -0.19 -14.09 18.65
N TYR A 196 0.59 -15.05 18.15
CA TYR A 196 0.51 -15.53 16.76
C TYR A 196 0.20 -17.03 16.74
N ASN A 197 -0.54 -17.45 15.70
CA ASN A 197 -0.70 -18.86 15.34
C ASN A 197 0.56 -19.37 14.64
N ASP A 198 0.67 -20.70 14.49
CA ASP A 198 1.79 -21.35 13.79
C ASP A 198 1.90 -20.92 12.31
N ASP A 199 0.81 -20.45 11.72
CA ASP A 199 0.74 -19.91 10.35
C ASP A 199 1.08 -18.43 10.23
N GLY A 200 1.54 -17.78 11.31
CA GLY A 200 1.92 -16.37 11.36
C GLY A 200 0.74 -15.39 11.48
N SER A 201 -0.50 -15.86 11.46
CA SER A 201 -1.67 -15.00 11.68
C SER A 201 -1.85 -14.63 13.14
N LEU A 202 -2.50 -13.47 13.40
CA LEU A 202 -2.81 -13.04 14.76
C LEU A 202 -3.79 -14.00 15.44
N VAL A 203 -3.54 -14.29 16.72
CA VAL A 203 -4.53 -14.95 17.58
C VAL A 203 -5.55 -13.92 18.02
N GLU A 204 -6.82 -14.14 17.71
CA GLU A 204 -7.89 -13.18 17.93
C GLU A 204 -8.98 -13.72 18.87
N LYS A 205 -9.71 -12.79 19.48
CA LYS A 205 -10.85 -13.04 20.36
C LYS A 205 -12.07 -12.31 19.82
N ASP A 206 -13.20 -13.00 19.70
CA ASP A 206 -14.48 -12.39 19.38
C ASP A 206 -14.99 -11.53 20.55
N VAL A 207 -15.46 -10.33 20.24
CA VAL A 207 -15.99 -9.36 21.22
C VAL A 207 -17.48 -9.06 21.00
N GLY A 208 -18.11 -9.64 19.96
CA GLY A 208 -19.54 -9.51 19.70
C GLY A 208 -19.98 -8.14 19.14
N TYR A 209 -19.05 -7.20 18.88
CA TYR A 209 -19.34 -5.93 18.23
C TYR A 209 -18.30 -5.66 17.13
N ARG A 210 -18.68 -4.87 16.16
CA ARG A 210 -17.81 -4.57 15.00
C ARG A 210 -16.64 -3.69 15.42
N THR A 211 -15.43 -4.04 14.98
CA THR A 211 -14.18 -3.36 15.30
C THR A 211 -13.55 -2.65 14.10
N ILE A 212 -14.00 -2.90 12.87
CA ILE A 212 -13.46 -2.32 11.63
C ILE A 212 -14.55 -1.47 10.95
N GLU A 213 -14.19 -0.23 10.63
CA GLU A 213 -15.08 0.78 10.04
C GLU A 213 -15.14 0.70 8.51
N GLY A 214 -14.14 0.08 7.88
CA GLY A 214 -14.09 -0.04 6.43
C GLY A 214 -12.85 -0.73 5.90
N VAL A 215 -12.77 -0.79 4.57
CA VAL A 215 -11.64 -1.39 3.83
C VAL A 215 -11.11 -0.42 2.79
N ILE A 216 -9.78 -0.28 2.73
CA ILE A 216 -9.07 0.37 1.64
C ILE A 216 -8.57 -0.72 0.69
N ILE A 217 -8.85 -0.60 -0.58
CA ILE A 217 -8.35 -1.50 -1.62
C ILE A 217 -7.42 -0.72 -2.54
N ALA A 218 -6.12 -0.92 -2.33
CA ALA A 218 -5.09 -0.47 -3.25
C ALA A 218 -5.07 -1.41 -4.46
N LYS A 219 -5.33 -0.86 -5.64
CA LYS A 219 -5.60 -1.65 -6.85
C LYS A 219 -4.68 -1.28 -8.02
N GLY A 220 -4.49 -2.23 -8.91
CA GLY A 220 -4.04 -1.96 -10.27
C GLY A 220 -5.12 -1.28 -11.12
N ARG A 221 -4.72 -0.53 -12.13
CA ARG A 221 -5.64 0.10 -13.07
C ARG A 221 -6.47 -0.93 -13.84
N ARG A 222 -7.74 -0.62 -14.12
CA ARG A 222 -8.71 -1.47 -14.84
C ARG A 222 -9.07 -2.78 -14.15
N ALA A 223 -8.93 -2.84 -12.84
CA ALA A 223 -9.36 -3.99 -12.05
C ALA A 223 -10.89 -4.13 -11.89
N GLY A 224 -11.68 -3.15 -12.36
CA GLY A 224 -13.15 -3.17 -12.28
C GLY A 224 -13.73 -2.86 -10.89
N ASP A 225 -12.90 -2.42 -9.95
CA ASP A 225 -13.28 -2.31 -8.54
C ASP A 225 -14.38 -1.25 -8.28
N THR A 226 -14.43 -0.17 -9.09
CA THR A 226 -15.52 0.83 -9.03
C THR A 226 -16.89 0.18 -9.29
N SER A 227 -17.00 -0.69 -10.30
CA SER A 227 -18.25 -1.38 -10.62
C SER A 227 -18.59 -2.44 -9.57
N LYS A 228 -17.60 -3.13 -9.00
CA LYS A 228 -17.80 -4.08 -7.88
C LYS A 228 -18.28 -3.36 -6.63
N ALA A 229 -17.66 -2.22 -6.28
CA ALA A 229 -18.06 -1.43 -5.13
C ALA A 229 -19.49 -0.88 -5.27
N THR A 230 -19.87 -0.39 -6.46
CA THR A 230 -21.24 0.07 -6.71
C THR A 230 -22.26 -1.06 -6.63
N CYS A 231 -21.93 -2.27 -7.08
CA CYS A 231 -22.76 -3.46 -6.88
C CYS A 231 -22.88 -3.80 -5.40
N ASP A 232 -21.78 -3.82 -4.68
CA ASP A 232 -21.73 -4.18 -3.27
C ASP A 232 -22.57 -3.26 -2.38
N ILE A 233 -22.41 -1.94 -2.54
CA ILE A 233 -23.23 -0.97 -1.78
C ILE A 233 -24.71 -1.02 -2.19
N TYR A 234 -25.01 -1.31 -3.45
CA TYR A 234 -26.39 -1.50 -3.91
C TYR A 234 -27.05 -2.68 -3.22
N CYS A 235 -26.41 -3.86 -3.26
CA CYS A 235 -26.92 -5.06 -2.59
C CYS A 235 -27.17 -4.83 -1.10
N ASP A 236 -26.21 -4.20 -0.42
CA ASP A 236 -26.35 -3.93 1.02
C ASP A 236 -27.49 -2.93 1.30
N THR A 237 -27.67 -1.91 0.44
CA THR A 237 -28.71 -0.88 0.61
C THR A 237 -30.12 -1.46 0.45
N ILE A 238 -30.33 -2.32 -0.55
CA ILE A 238 -31.67 -2.92 -0.76
C ILE A 238 -32.06 -3.97 0.30
N LEU A 239 -31.10 -4.39 1.14
CA LEU A 239 -31.32 -5.33 2.25
C LEU A 239 -31.52 -4.63 3.59
N LYS A 240 -31.52 -3.30 3.63
CA LYS A 240 -31.57 -2.54 4.90
C LYS A 240 -32.59 -1.42 4.83
N ILE A 241 -33.60 -1.50 5.70
CA ILE A 241 -34.55 -0.40 5.91
C ILE A 241 -33.82 0.83 6.45
N ASP A 242 -34.25 2.02 6.02
CA ASP A 242 -33.68 3.33 6.40
C ASP A 242 -32.18 3.47 6.07
N ALA A 243 -31.69 2.75 5.07
CA ALA A 243 -30.29 2.85 4.68
C ALA A 243 -30.00 4.17 3.92
N ASN A 244 -29.03 4.92 4.41
CA ASN A 244 -28.45 6.04 3.67
C ASN A 244 -27.05 5.67 3.19
N THR A 245 -26.83 5.71 1.88
CA THR A 245 -25.58 5.29 1.22
C THR A 245 -25.01 6.43 0.39
N GLY A 246 -23.76 6.82 0.68
CA GLY A 246 -23.07 7.92 0.03
C GLY A 246 -22.00 7.45 -0.95
N ILE A 247 -21.87 8.13 -2.08
CA ILE A 247 -20.80 7.96 -3.08
C ILE A 247 -20.04 9.28 -3.23
N GLN A 248 -18.71 9.24 -3.14
CA GLN A 248 -17.88 10.40 -3.46
C GLN A 248 -16.71 10.00 -4.38
N GLY A 249 -16.37 10.87 -5.33
CA GLY A 249 -15.15 10.76 -6.12
C GLY A 249 -14.01 11.65 -5.58
N ASN A 250 -12.84 11.52 -6.18
CA ASN A 250 -11.75 12.49 -5.95
C ASN A 250 -12.08 13.89 -6.49
N LYS A 251 -13.01 13.98 -7.45
CA LYS A 251 -13.58 15.21 -8.04
C LYS A 251 -15.10 15.01 -8.13
N GLU A 252 -15.86 16.09 -8.12
CA GLU A 252 -17.33 16.04 -8.23
C GLU A 252 -17.79 15.21 -9.44
N LYS A 253 -17.24 15.52 -10.62
CA LYS A 253 -17.53 14.79 -11.85
C LYS A 253 -17.26 13.29 -11.74
N THR A 254 -16.29 12.85 -10.92
CA THR A 254 -16.00 11.42 -10.72
C THR A 254 -17.13 10.75 -9.95
N GLY A 255 -17.63 11.35 -8.87
CA GLY A 255 -18.78 10.86 -8.12
C GLY A 255 -20.03 10.73 -8.98
N GLU A 256 -20.32 11.78 -9.75
CA GLU A 256 -21.41 11.80 -10.73
C GLU A 256 -21.30 10.65 -11.76
N GLN A 257 -20.11 10.47 -12.35
CA GLN A 257 -19.86 9.39 -13.31
C GLN A 257 -20.02 8.00 -12.71
N VAL A 258 -19.58 7.79 -11.47
CA VAL A 258 -19.77 6.53 -10.76
C VAL A 258 -21.27 6.26 -10.57
N PHE A 259 -22.01 7.24 -10.12
CA PHE A 259 -23.46 7.11 -9.91
C PHE A 259 -24.20 6.81 -11.22
N HIS A 260 -24.02 7.64 -12.26
CA HIS A 260 -24.78 7.51 -13.49
C HIS A 260 -24.30 6.35 -14.38
N ASN A 261 -22.98 6.19 -14.58
CA ASN A 261 -22.45 5.25 -15.57
C ASN A 261 -22.19 3.86 -14.97
N LYS A 262 -22.15 3.71 -13.64
CA LYS A 262 -21.98 2.40 -13.01
C LYS A 262 -23.26 1.97 -12.28
N LEU A 263 -23.70 2.72 -11.28
CA LEU A 263 -24.86 2.35 -10.49
C LEU A 263 -26.17 2.40 -11.33
N MET A 264 -26.51 3.58 -11.87
CA MET A 264 -27.78 3.74 -12.59
C MET A 264 -27.81 2.97 -13.91
N TYR A 265 -26.66 2.81 -14.58
CA TYR A 265 -26.55 1.96 -15.75
C TYR A 265 -26.95 0.51 -15.45
N ALA A 266 -26.40 -0.08 -14.39
CA ALA A 266 -26.74 -1.44 -13.96
C ALA A 266 -28.17 -1.50 -13.42
N TYR A 267 -28.56 -0.59 -12.52
CA TYR A 267 -29.90 -0.53 -11.94
C TYR A 267 -31.01 -0.59 -13.00
N ARG A 268 -30.92 0.18 -14.08
CA ARG A 268 -31.92 0.19 -15.17
C ARG A 268 -32.10 -1.18 -15.82
N ARG A 269 -31.06 -2.03 -15.79
CA ARG A 269 -31.03 -3.36 -16.43
C ARG A 269 -31.37 -4.51 -15.49
N LEU A 270 -31.43 -4.25 -14.18
CA LEU A 270 -31.78 -5.28 -13.21
C LEU A 270 -33.15 -5.89 -13.47
N LEU A 271 -33.29 -7.17 -13.10
CA LEU A 271 -34.55 -7.84 -13.05
C LEU A 271 -35.46 -7.20 -11.97
N PHE A 272 -36.74 -7.18 -12.17
CA PHE A 272 -37.69 -6.50 -11.28
C PHE A 272 -37.62 -6.98 -9.81
N ILE A 273 -37.31 -8.24 -9.56
CA ILE A 273 -37.16 -8.81 -8.21
C ILE A 273 -36.04 -8.13 -7.39
N TRP A 274 -35.14 -7.45 -8.05
CA TRP A 274 -34.00 -6.74 -7.46
C TRP A 274 -34.19 -5.23 -7.40
N LYS A 275 -35.31 -4.71 -7.93
CA LYS A 275 -35.62 -3.29 -7.97
C LYS A 275 -36.71 -2.96 -6.96
N PRO A 276 -36.36 -2.49 -5.75
CA PRO A 276 -37.40 -1.92 -4.88
C PRO A 276 -38.10 -0.76 -5.59
N LYS A 277 -39.37 -0.55 -5.28
CA LYS A 277 -40.14 0.58 -5.79
C LYS A 277 -39.40 1.89 -5.41
N ARG A 278 -39.28 2.81 -6.37
CA ARG A 278 -38.54 4.06 -6.16
C ARG A 278 -39.48 5.26 -6.13
N ASN A 279 -39.11 6.27 -5.35
CA ASN A 279 -39.66 7.60 -5.45
C ASN A 279 -38.98 8.38 -6.58
N CYS A 280 -39.75 9.15 -7.29
CA CYS A 280 -39.45 10.15 -8.30
C CYS A 280 -38.01 10.38 -8.83
N ASN A 281 -37.90 11.22 -9.85
CA ASN A 281 -36.64 11.56 -10.53
C ASN A 281 -35.85 12.61 -9.75
N VAL A 282 -34.92 12.15 -8.90
CA VAL A 282 -33.88 13.03 -8.34
C VAL A 282 -32.58 12.76 -9.11
N GLN A 283 -31.95 13.80 -9.64
CA GLN A 283 -30.77 13.67 -10.51
C GLN A 283 -29.55 13.09 -9.79
N ASN A 284 -29.40 13.36 -8.50
CA ASN A 284 -28.24 13.00 -7.69
C ASN A 284 -28.51 11.88 -6.70
N ALA A 285 -29.66 11.26 -6.71
CA ALA A 285 -30.02 10.20 -5.77
C ALA A 285 -30.95 9.15 -6.39
N LEU A 286 -30.80 7.90 -5.94
CA LEU A 286 -31.74 6.81 -6.11
C LEU A 286 -32.45 6.62 -4.76
N ILE A 287 -33.72 7.07 -4.68
CA ILE A 287 -34.51 7.03 -3.46
C ILE A 287 -35.58 5.94 -3.61
N PHE A 288 -35.55 4.97 -2.72
CA PHE A 288 -36.54 3.92 -2.66
C PHE A 288 -37.77 4.38 -1.88
N ASP A 289 -38.91 3.76 -2.18
CA ASP A 289 -40.23 4.18 -1.72
C ASP A 289 -40.26 4.52 -0.22
N THR A 290 -40.88 5.65 0.10
CA THR A 290 -41.08 6.20 1.44
C THR A 290 -42.54 6.41 1.77
N SER A 291 -43.46 5.89 0.92
CA SER A 291 -44.91 6.17 1.00
C SER A 291 -45.62 5.45 2.14
N ASP A 292 -45.06 4.36 2.62
CA ASP A 292 -45.62 3.58 3.73
C ASP A 292 -44.53 3.32 4.76
N VAL A 293 -44.71 3.87 5.97
CA VAL A 293 -43.70 3.81 7.04
C VAL A 293 -43.44 2.36 7.48
N ASP A 294 -44.43 1.47 7.41
CA ASP A 294 -44.31 0.11 7.88
C ASP A 294 -43.78 -0.86 6.83
N ASN A 295 -44.03 -0.59 5.53
CA ASN A 295 -43.78 -1.53 4.45
C ASN A 295 -42.77 -1.00 3.38
N SER A 296 -42.32 0.24 3.49
CA SER A 296 -41.37 0.83 2.54
C SER A 296 -39.93 0.62 2.96
N LEU A 297 -39.04 0.48 1.98
CA LEU A 297 -37.61 0.35 2.22
C LEU A 297 -36.99 1.63 2.80
N ASN A 298 -37.52 2.81 2.43
CA ASN A 298 -37.05 4.11 2.87
C ASN A 298 -35.52 4.30 2.81
N ALA A 299 -34.88 3.75 1.78
CA ALA A 299 -33.43 3.78 1.63
C ALA A 299 -33.00 4.68 0.47
N THR A 300 -31.81 5.23 0.57
CA THR A 300 -31.25 6.15 -0.43
C THR A 300 -29.83 5.81 -0.79
N ILE A 301 -29.51 5.91 -2.09
CA ILE A 301 -28.12 5.96 -2.58
C ILE A 301 -27.94 7.28 -3.30
N ASN A 302 -27.03 8.13 -2.85
CA ASN A 302 -26.74 9.43 -3.45
C ASN A 302 -25.25 9.59 -3.74
N TYR A 303 -24.94 10.54 -4.62
CA TYR A 303 -23.56 11.00 -4.75
C TYR A 303 -23.44 12.45 -4.28
N GLY A 304 -22.30 12.74 -3.66
CA GLY A 304 -21.98 14.06 -3.15
C GLY A 304 -20.83 14.72 -3.91
N THR A 305 -20.61 15.98 -3.60
CA THR A 305 -19.47 16.77 -4.08
C THR A 305 -18.15 16.20 -3.57
N ALA A 306 -17.02 16.69 -4.07
CA ALA A 306 -15.71 16.26 -3.57
C ALA A 306 -15.33 16.92 -2.23
N SER A 307 -16.19 17.76 -1.63
CA SER A 307 -15.93 18.42 -0.35
C SER A 307 -15.72 17.39 0.78
N PRO A 308 -14.73 17.58 1.66
CA PRO A 308 -14.55 16.73 2.83
C PRO A 308 -15.78 16.69 3.75
N THR A 309 -16.50 17.80 3.85
CA THR A 309 -17.66 17.98 4.75
C THR A 309 -19.02 17.68 4.12
N GLU A 310 -19.04 17.09 2.91
CA GLU A 310 -20.28 16.82 2.16
C GLU A 310 -21.32 16.02 2.96
N TYR A 311 -20.85 15.02 3.72
CA TYR A 311 -21.72 14.16 4.52
C TYR A 311 -21.73 14.52 6.01
N ASP A 312 -21.17 15.68 6.39
CA ASP A 312 -21.16 16.10 7.80
C ASP A 312 -22.59 16.14 8.37
N GLY A 313 -22.76 15.59 9.57
CA GLY A 313 -24.06 15.44 10.22
C GLY A 313 -24.97 14.32 9.64
N SER A 314 -24.54 13.62 8.59
CA SER A 314 -25.31 12.51 8.01
C SER A 314 -24.99 11.21 8.75
N LYS A 315 -26.00 10.32 8.87
CA LYS A 315 -25.79 8.92 9.30
C LYS A 315 -25.70 8.04 8.06
N LEU A 316 -24.53 7.44 7.83
CA LEU A 316 -24.28 6.60 6.66
C LEU A 316 -24.28 5.12 7.01
N TYR A 317 -25.07 4.32 6.29
CA TYR A 317 -25.03 2.86 6.36
C TYR A 317 -23.90 2.29 5.49
N ARG A 318 -23.71 2.85 4.28
CA ARG A 318 -22.55 2.56 3.41
C ARG A 318 -21.97 3.85 2.87
N TYR A 319 -20.67 3.84 2.70
CA TYR A 319 -19.95 4.92 2.05
C TYR A 319 -18.94 4.36 1.07
N PHE A 320 -18.95 4.87 -0.15
CA PHE A 320 -18.02 4.49 -1.18
C PHE A 320 -17.22 5.70 -1.68
N ALA A 321 -15.89 5.64 -1.56
CA ALA A 321 -14.96 6.61 -2.12
C ALA A 321 -14.23 6.02 -3.32
N ASP A 322 -14.43 6.62 -4.50
CA ASP A 322 -13.71 6.25 -5.72
C ASP A 322 -12.51 7.16 -5.94
N GLU A 323 -11.34 6.55 -6.13
CA GLU A 323 -10.04 7.20 -6.35
C GLU A 323 -9.64 8.23 -5.25
N PRO A 324 -9.86 7.97 -3.94
CA PRO A 324 -9.53 8.93 -2.88
C PRO A 324 -8.04 9.25 -2.81
N GLY A 325 -7.14 8.34 -3.20
CA GLY A 325 -5.70 8.60 -3.27
C GLY A 325 -5.27 9.61 -4.33
N LYS A 326 -6.22 10.15 -5.11
CA LYS A 326 -5.98 11.18 -6.14
C LYS A 326 -6.63 12.53 -5.82
N MET A 327 -6.97 12.77 -4.57
CA MET A 327 -7.54 14.05 -4.15
C MET A 327 -6.46 15.13 -4.08
N GLU A 328 -6.48 16.07 -5.03
CA GLU A 328 -5.51 17.18 -5.10
C GLU A 328 -6.03 18.47 -4.44
N LYS A 329 -7.33 18.71 -4.51
CA LYS A 329 -7.96 19.95 -4.01
C LYS A 329 -8.24 19.91 -2.50
N TYR A 330 -8.49 18.76 -1.95
CA TYR A 330 -8.91 18.56 -0.56
C TYR A 330 -8.06 17.50 0.12
N SER A 331 -7.97 17.55 1.46
CA SER A 331 -7.29 16.52 2.26
C SER A 331 -8.13 15.25 2.35
N ILE A 332 -7.49 14.11 2.07
CA ILE A 332 -8.12 12.79 2.29
C ILE A 332 -8.33 12.54 3.80
N ASP A 333 -7.43 13.02 4.65
CA ASP A 333 -7.52 12.84 6.10
C ASP A 333 -8.72 13.59 6.67
N GLU A 334 -8.97 14.83 6.21
CA GLU A 334 -10.14 15.60 6.60
C GLU A 334 -11.43 14.90 6.21
N ARG A 335 -11.54 14.42 4.95
CA ARG A 335 -12.70 13.65 4.48
C ARG A 335 -12.87 12.37 5.31
N HIS A 336 -11.79 11.64 5.55
CA HIS A 336 -11.83 10.39 6.29
C HIS A 336 -12.34 10.60 7.72
N ASN A 337 -11.87 11.64 8.40
CA ASN A 337 -12.30 11.97 9.75
C ASN A 337 -13.80 12.33 9.82
N VAL A 338 -14.32 13.11 8.86
CA VAL A 338 -15.75 13.41 8.78
C VAL A 338 -16.56 12.14 8.54
N VAL A 339 -16.16 11.32 7.56
CA VAL A 339 -16.88 10.10 7.21
C VAL A 339 -16.93 9.12 8.38
N ARG A 340 -15.85 8.95 9.14
CA ARG A 340 -15.83 8.09 10.33
C ARG A 340 -16.96 8.44 11.32
N LEU A 341 -17.17 9.73 11.57
CA LEU A 341 -18.24 10.18 12.45
C LEU A 341 -19.63 9.87 11.89
N CYS A 342 -19.79 9.83 10.58
CA CYS A 342 -21.05 9.46 9.92
C CYS A 342 -21.36 7.95 10.00
N LEU A 343 -20.37 7.09 10.28
CA LEU A 343 -20.53 5.64 10.35
C LEU A 343 -20.96 5.14 11.73
N VAL A 344 -21.02 6.00 12.73
CA VAL A 344 -21.32 5.64 14.14
C VAL A 344 -22.67 6.22 14.59
N ASP A 345 -23.30 5.55 15.54
CA ASP A 345 -24.49 5.98 16.25
C ASP A 345 -24.18 5.89 17.75
N GLY A 346 -23.81 7.00 18.36
CA GLY A 346 -23.20 7.00 19.68
C GLY A 346 -21.88 6.21 19.68
N ASN A 347 -21.81 5.16 20.48
CA ASN A 347 -20.65 4.27 20.53
C ASN A 347 -20.77 3.03 19.62
N ARG A 348 -21.85 2.93 18.84
CA ARG A 348 -22.12 1.77 17.99
C ARG A 348 -21.71 2.06 16.55
N LEU A 349 -20.85 1.24 16.00
CA LEU A 349 -20.51 1.26 14.58
C LEU A 349 -21.68 0.67 13.76
N VAL A 350 -22.34 1.51 12.98
CA VAL A 350 -23.52 1.13 12.15
C VAL A 350 -23.21 1.08 10.67
N GLY A 351 -22.32 1.96 10.21
CA GLY A 351 -21.93 2.07 8.81
C GLY A 351 -20.68 1.27 8.45
N PHE A 352 -20.33 1.28 7.15
CA PHE A 352 -19.08 0.69 6.64
C PHE A 352 -18.62 1.45 5.39
N SER A 353 -17.32 1.77 5.34
CA SER A 353 -16.72 2.51 4.22
C SER A 353 -15.89 1.61 3.30
N ILE A 354 -15.91 1.91 2.01
CA ILE A 354 -15.15 1.22 0.96
C ILE A 354 -14.36 2.28 0.19
N TYR A 355 -13.04 2.20 0.23
CA TYR A 355 -12.15 3.06 -0.56
C TYR A 355 -11.47 2.22 -1.63
N THR A 356 -11.60 2.59 -2.90
CA THR A 356 -10.91 1.91 -4.00
C THR A 356 -10.11 2.93 -4.80
N THR A 357 -8.80 2.72 -4.93
CA THR A 357 -7.94 3.71 -5.59
C THR A 357 -6.70 3.09 -6.21
N THR A 358 -6.22 3.75 -7.27
CA THR A 358 -4.81 3.70 -7.66
C THR A 358 -4.11 4.90 -7.01
N VAL A 359 -2.82 4.76 -6.68
CA VAL A 359 -2.07 5.81 -5.99
C VAL A 359 -1.68 6.93 -6.96
N ASN A 360 -1.73 8.18 -6.50
CA ASN A 360 -1.25 9.36 -7.22
C ASN A 360 0.29 9.47 -7.15
N ASP A 361 0.82 10.49 -7.78
CA ASP A 361 2.26 10.78 -7.73
C ASP A 361 2.69 11.11 -6.30
N MET A 362 3.78 10.47 -5.85
CA MET A 362 4.32 10.65 -4.50
C MET A 362 5.02 12.00 -4.29
N SER A 363 5.25 12.76 -5.36
CA SER A 363 5.69 14.16 -5.26
C SER A 363 4.56 15.11 -4.86
N ALA A 364 3.30 14.69 -5.01
CA ALA A 364 2.12 15.46 -4.63
C ALA A 364 1.65 15.07 -3.21
N ASP A 365 1.14 16.03 -2.45
CA ASP A 365 0.63 15.81 -1.09
C ASP A 365 -0.50 14.77 -1.05
N ALA A 366 -1.32 14.69 -2.09
CA ALA A 366 -2.35 13.67 -2.22
C ALA A 366 -1.80 12.23 -2.13
N GLY A 367 -0.65 11.96 -2.76
CA GLY A 367 0.00 10.65 -2.68
C GLY A 367 0.55 10.35 -1.29
N LYS A 368 1.21 11.34 -0.66
CA LYS A 368 1.80 11.21 0.68
C LYS A 368 0.72 11.01 1.76
N ASN A 369 -0.33 11.83 1.73
CA ASN A 369 -1.44 11.73 2.70
C ASN A 369 -2.17 10.39 2.56
N PHE A 370 -2.37 9.93 1.33
CA PHE A 370 -2.97 8.61 1.12
C PHE A 370 -2.05 7.47 1.58
N GLU A 371 -0.74 7.58 1.39
CA GLU A 371 0.22 6.61 1.94
C GLU A 371 0.13 6.56 3.47
N ALA A 372 0.06 7.72 4.15
CA ALA A 372 -0.09 7.79 5.60
C ALA A 372 -1.38 7.09 6.07
N LEU A 373 -2.51 7.36 5.42
CA LEU A 373 -3.78 6.69 5.69
C LEU A 373 -3.68 5.17 5.51
N CYS A 374 -3.01 4.70 4.45
CA CYS A 374 -2.80 3.27 4.23
C CYS A 374 -1.96 2.63 5.33
N ARG A 375 -0.92 3.31 5.82
CA ARG A 375 -0.09 2.82 6.93
C ARG A 375 -0.87 2.70 8.22
N ASP A 376 -1.69 3.71 8.53
CA ASP A 376 -2.58 3.69 9.69
C ASP A 376 -3.69 2.64 9.58
N SER A 377 -3.82 2.01 8.41
CA SER A 377 -4.78 0.95 8.10
C SER A 377 -4.16 -0.45 8.06
N PHE A 378 -2.88 -0.62 8.41
CA PHE A 378 -2.25 -1.92 8.46
C PHE A 378 -2.86 -2.79 9.55
N TYR A 379 -3.20 -4.02 9.18
CA TYR A 379 -3.90 -4.96 10.06
C TYR A 379 -3.11 -5.31 11.34
N GLU A 380 -1.80 -5.31 11.28
CA GLU A 380 -0.89 -5.49 12.41
C GLU A 380 -0.87 -4.30 13.38
N GLN A 381 -1.32 -3.11 12.96
CA GLN A 381 -1.35 -1.90 13.79
C GLN A 381 -2.70 -1.75 14.50
N ARG A 382 -3.10 -2.78 15.27
CA ARG A 382 -4.38 -2.81 15.98
C ARG A 382 -4.30 -2.09 17.33
N THR A 383 -5.26 -1.22 17.56
CA THR A 383 -5.45 -0.53 18.84
C THR A 383 -6.04 -1.48 19.90
N GLU A 384 -6.14 -1.03 21.13
CA GLU A 384 -6.76 -1.81 22.22
C GLU A 384 -8.25 -2.10 21.98
N THR A 385 -8.94 -1.22 21.25
CA THR A 385 -10.34 -1.42 20.85
C THR A 385 -10.49 -2.43 19.71
N GLY A 386 -9.39 -2.95 19.19
CA GLY A 386 -9.39 -3.88 18.07
C GLY A 386 -9.49 -3.23 16.69
N SER A 387 -9.64 -1.92 16.60
CA SER A 387 -9.57 -1.18 15.35
C SER A 387 -8.11 -0.88 14.97
N THR A 388 -7.86 -0.51 13.72
CA THR A 388 -6.60 0.13 13.31
C THR A 388 -6.63 1.62 13.68
N LYS A 389 -5.52 2.35 13.54
CA LYS A 389 -5.51 3.79 13.80
C LYS A 389 -6.51 4.55 12.92
N SER A 390 -6.62 4.18 11.64
CA SER A 390 -7.59 4.78 10.72
C SER A 390 -9.02 4.27 10.90
N GLY A 391 -9.23 3.18 11.63
CA GLY A 391 -10.49 2.45 11.67
C GLY A 391 -10.69 1.48 10.50
N MET A 392 -9.86 1.55 9.47
CA MET A 392 -9.97 0.74 8.25
C MET A 392 -8.89 -0.33 8.18
N VAL A 393 -9.11 -1.34 7.35
CA VAL A 393 -8.08 -2.33 6.97
C VAL A 393 -7.72 -2.14 5.51
N ILE A 394 -6.41 -2.10 5.20
CA ILE A 394 -5.95 -2.08 3.82
C ILE A 394 -5.73 -3.50 3.29
N ILE A 395 -6.14 -3.73 2.05
CA ILE A 395 -5.89 -4.96 1.31
C ILE A 395 -5.27 -4.59 -0.04
N HIS A 396 -4.17 -5.24 -0.37
CA HIS A 396 -3.50 -5.09 -1.65
C HIS A 396 -3.78 -6.29 -2.56
N PHE A 397 -4.16 -6.00 -3.80
CA PHE A 397 -4.26 -7.00 -4.87
C PHE A 397 -3.21 -6.66 -5.93
N PRO A 398 -2.16 -7.48 -6.09
CA PRO A 398 -1.13 -7.24 -7.09
C PRO A 398 -1.73 -7.25 -8.50
N ALA A 399 -1.13 -6.48 -9.41
CA ALA A 399 -1.70 -6.26 -10.73
C ALA A 399 -1.72 -7.50 -11.64
N ASP A 400 -0.88 -8.49 -11.36
CA ASP A 400 -0.86 -9.78 -12.04
C ASP A 400 -1.98 -10.71 -11.59
N ASP A 401 -2.61 -10.45 -10.42
CA ASP A 401 -3.83 -11.14 -10.01
C ASP A 401 -5.06 -10.54 -10.73
N GLY A 402 -5.67 -11.31 -11.59
CA GLY A 402 -6.82 -10.89 -12.40
C GLY A 402 -6.48 -10.04 -13.64
N TYR A 403 -5.23 -10.05 -14.10
CA TYR A 403 -4.81 -9.29 -15.28
C TYR A 403 -5.53 -9.76 -16.55
N GLY A 404 -6.20 -8.83 -17.24
CA GLY A 404 -6.99 -9.13 -18.44
C GLY A 404 -6.18 -9.86 -19.51
N GLY A 405 -6.74 -10.96 -20.01
CA GLY A 405 -6.09 -11.84 -21.01
C GLY A 405 -5.24 -12.96 -20.44
N PHE A 406 -5.02 -12.98 -19.10
CA PHE A 406 -4.31 -14.04 -18.37
C PHE A 406 -5.20 -14.73 -17.34
N ILE A 407 -6.44 -14.95 -17.69
CA ILE A 407 -7.43 -15.67 -16.87
C ILE A 407 -7.63 -17.05 -17.47
N GLY A 408 -7.57 -18.07 -16.64
CA GLY A 408 -7.79 -19.46 -17.03
C GLY A 408 -9.28 -19.82 -17.09
N LYS A 409 -9.53 -21.06 -17.49
CA LYS A 409 -10.89 -21.61 -17.69
C LYS A 409 -11.78 -21.55 -16.44
N TYR A 410 -11.18 -21.64 -15.29
CA TYR A 410 -11.85 -21.70 -13.99
C TYR A 410 -11.85 -20.36 -13.26
N GLY A 411 -11.50 -19.27 -13.95
CA GLY A 411 -11.40 -17.94 -13.39
C GLY A 411 -10.10 -17.66 -12.61
N GLU A 412 -9.18 -18.62 -12.61
CA GLU A 412 -7.88 -18.47 -11.96
C GLU A 412 -6.97 -17.49 -12.69
N SER A 413 -6.18 -16.72 -11.93
CA SER A 413 -5.16 -15.82 -12.47
C SER A 413 -3.92 -16.61 -12.88
N ILE A 414 -3.43 -16.39 -14.10
CA ILE A 414 -2.21 -17.01 -14.61
C ILE A 414 -1.07 -16.00 -14.49
N SER A 415 -0.53 -15.85 -13.28
CA SER A 415 0.57 -14.92 -12.98
C SER A 415 1.93 -15.46 -13.43
N GLY A 416 2.17 -16.75 -13.23
CA GLY A 416 3.39 -17.47 -13.63
C GLY A 416 3.30 -18.16 -14.99
N LYS A 417 4.27 -19.05 -15.28
CA LYS A 417 4.30 -19.83 -16.54
C LYS A 417 3.04 -20.69 -16.68
N PRO A 418 2.25 -20.50 -17.76
CA PRO A 418 1.02 -21.25 -17.96
C PRO A 418 1.27 -22.73 -18.25
N THR A 419 0.39 -23.58 -17.76
CA THR A 419 0.36 -25.00 -18.12
C THR A 419 -0.15 -25.21 -19.55
N GLN A 420 0.05 -26.40 -20.14
CA GLN A 420 -0.46 -26.74 -21.47
C GLN A 420 -2.00 -26.67 -21.54
N GLU A 421 -2.69 -26.99 -20.46
CA GLU A 421 -4.13 -26.87 -20.36
C GLU A 421 -4.58 -25.41 -20.36
N GLN A 422 -3.95 -24.57 -19.53
CA GLN A 422 -4.24 -23.14 -19.44
C GLN A 422 -4.00 -22.43 -20.79
N LEU A 423 -2.95 -22.82 -21.54
CA LEU A 423 -2.68 -22.26 -22.86
C LEU A 423 -3.84 -22.45 -23.86
N LYS A 424 -4.69 -23.47 -23.71
CA LYS A 424 -5.86 -23.67 -24.57
C LYS A 424 -6.90 -22.56 -24.41
N TYR A 425 -6.96 -21.94 -23.23
CA TYR A 425 -7.99 -20.96 -22.85
C TYR A 425 -7.48 -19.51 -22.79
N LEU A 426 -6.15 -19.30 -22.76
CA LEU A 426 -5.59 -17.96 -22.76
C LEU A 426 -5.94 -17.19 -24.04
N LEU A 427 -6.51 -15.99 -23.88
CA LEU A 427 -6.78 -15.05 -24.98
C LEU A 427 -5.48 -14.57 -25.63
N TYR A 428 -4.45 -14.30 -24.81
CA TYR A 428 -3.16 -13.81 -25.28
C TYR A 428 -2.06 -14.81 -24.92
N LYS A 429 -1.58 -15.55 -25.93
CA LYS A 429 -0.45 -16.47 -25.80
C LYS A 429 0.84 -15.69 -26.06
N ARG A 430 1.42 -15.14 -25.00
CA ARG A 430 2.67 -14.37 -25.09
C ARG A 430 3.87 -15.26 -24.79
N LYS A 431 4.99 -14.95 -25.46
CA LYS A 431 6.27 -15.62 -25.25
C LYS A 431 7.34 -14.59 -24.90
N ASN A 432 8.32 -15.02 -24.11
CA ASN A 432 9.56 -14.27 -23.87
C ASN A 432 10.55 -14.46 -25.03
N ASP A 433 11.70 -13.81 -24.94
CA ASP A 433 12.76 -13.86 -25.95
C ASP A 433 13.37 -15.27 -26.13
N LYS A 434 13.18 -16.14 -25.14
CA LYS A 434 13.58 -17.56 -25.20
C LYS A 434 12.53 -18.45 -25.87
N GLY A 435 11.42 -17.89 -26.33
CA GLY A 435 10.32 -18.62 -26.95
C GLY A 435 9.39 -19.34 -25.97
N GLU A 436 9.54 -19.15 -24.64
CA GLU A 436 8.71 -19.75 -23.61
C GLU A 436 7.43 -18.95 -23.40
N TYR A 437 6.31 -19.65 -23.16
CA TYR A 437 5.06 -19.00 -22.76
C TYR A 437 5.14 -18.40 -21.37
N ILE A 438 4.62 -17.17 -21.22
CA ILE A 438 4.70 -16.36 -20.00
C ILE A 438 3.32 -16.05 -19.44
N GLY A 439 3.27 -15.80 -18.11
CA GLY A 439 2.09 -15.31 -17.42
C GLY A 439 2.05 -13.79 -17.28
N ALA A 440 1.05 -13.29 -16.55
CA ALA A 440 0.81 -11.85 -16.38
C ALA A 440 1.99 -11.11 -15.73
N ARG A 441 2.61 -11.70 -14.72
CA ARG A 441 3.73 -11.08 -13.98
C ARG A 441 4.92 -10.82 -14.88
N GLU A 442 5.37 -11.85 -15.61
CA GLU A 442 6.49 -11.72 -16.54
C GLU A 442 6.15 -10.76 -17.69
N PHE A 443 4.91 -10.77 -18.18
CA PHE A 443 4.44 -9.82 -19.20
C PHE A 443 4.54 -8.36 -18.71
N ILE A 444 4.14 -8.07 -17.48
CA ILE A 444 4.26 -6.72 -16.88
C ILE A 444 5.74 -6.34 -16.77
N LEU A 445 6.60 -7.26 -16.29
CA LEU A 445 8.04 -7.02 -16.13
C LEU A 445 8.74 -6.79 -17.47
N MET A 446 8.41 -7.54 -18.53
CA MET A 446 8.95 -7.32 -19.87
C MET A 446 8.59 -5.92 -20.41
N ARG A 447 7.36 -5.46 -20.21
CA ARG A 447 6.96 -4.10 -20.59
C ARG A 447 7.73 -3.03 -19.83
N ARG A 448 8.02 -3.25 -18.55
CA ARG A 448 8.82 -2.34 -17.73
C ARG A 448 10.27 -2.31 -18.17
N GLU A 449 10.82 -3.47 -18.54
CA GLU A 449 12.18 -3.57 -19.08
C GLU A 449 12.31 -2.82 -20.40
N ALA A 450 11.34 -2.92 -21.29
CA ALA A 450 11.32 -2.14 -22.53
C ALA A 450 11.31 -0.62 -22.27
N TYR A 451 10.59 -0.14 -21.24
CA TYR A 451 10.66 1.27 -20.83
C TYR A 451 12.04 1.66 -20.30
N ARG A 452 12.68 0.77 -19.51
CA ARG A 452 14.02 1.00 -18.95
C ARG A 452 15.05 1.11 -20.07
N GLN A 453 15.06 0.16 -21.02
CA GLN A 453 15.98 0.15 -22.15
C GLN A 453 15.79 1.35 -23.09
N ALA A 454 14.55 1.83 -23.23
CA ALA A 454 14.24 3.03 -24.00
C ALA A 454 14.51 4.35 -23.25
N GLY A 455 15.03 4.31 -22.02
CA GLY A 455 15.25 5.51 -21.18
C GLY A 455 13.95 6.23 -20.76
N GLN A 456 12.79 5.57 -20.87
CA GLN A 456 11.46 6.14 -20.58
C GLN A 456 11.10 5.94 -19.10
N TYR A 457 11.89 6.51 -18.18
CA TYR A 457 11.76 6.28 -16.75
C TYR A 457 10.43 6.78 -16.16
N GLU A 458 9.87 7.87 -16.67
CA GLU A 458 8.53 8.34 -16.26
C GLU A 458 7.44 7.28 -16.56
N LYS A 459 7.51 6.64 -17.74
CA LYS A 459 6.58 5.57 -18.10
C LYS A 459 6.81 4.32 -17.26
N LEU A 460 8.05 4.04 -16.87
CA LEU A 460 8.39 2.95 -15.97
C LEU A 460 7.77 3.18 -14.59
N ALA A 461 7.96 4.37 -13.99
CA ALA A 461 7.37 4.74 -12.72
C ALA A 461 5.83 4.71 -12.75
N LEU A 462 5.26 5.29 -13.80
CA LEU A 462 3.81 5.26 -14.01
C LEU A 462 3.29 3.82 -14.15
N SER A 463 4.04 2.94 -14.84
CA SER A 463 3.70 1.52 -14.96
C SER A 463 3.73 0.81 -13.62
N LYS A 464 4.72 1.09 -12.75
CA LYS A 464 4.78 0.51 -11.38
C LYS A 464 3.56 0.94 -10.57
N ARG A 465 3.22 2.23 -10.53
CA ARG A 465 2.07 2.75 -9.79
C ARG A 465 0.71 2.28 -10.33
N LEU A 466 0.55 2.21 -11.65
CA LEU A 466 -0.72 1.79 -12.26
C LEU A 466 -0.92 0.27 -12.30
N TYR A 467 0.16 -0.50 -12.30
CA TYR A 467 0.14 -1.96 -12.32
C TYR A 467 1.13 -2.51 -11.27
N PRO A 468 0.92 -2.20 -9.98
CA PRO A 468 1.85 -2.61 -8.92
C PRO A 468 1.84 -4.13 -8.76
N LEU A 469 3.03 -4.73 -8.74
CA LEU A 469 3.22 -6.15 -8.42
C LEU A 469 3.41 -6.39 -6.92
N SER A 470 3.63 -5.30 -6.17
CA SER A 470 3.73 -5.30 -4.72
C SER A 470 3.09 -4.04 -4.15
N PHE A 471 2.78 -4.04 -2.85
CA PHE A 471 2.22 -2.87 -2.18
C PHE A 471 3.18 -1.67 -2.25
N ALA A 472 4.48 -1.91 -2.02
CA ALA A 472 5.52 -0.87 -2.09
C ALA A 472 5.58 -0.19 -3.47
N GLU A 473 5.39 -0.93 -4.56
CA GLU A 473 5.37 -0.36 -5.91
C GLU A 473 4.22 0.63 -6.14
N SER A 474 3.11 0.49 -5.41
CA SER A 474 1.99 1.45 -5.49
C SER A 474 2.41 2.85 -5.06
N PHE A 475 3.36 2.95 -4.15
CA PHE A 475 3.90 4.20 -3.60
C PHE A 475 5.31 4.51 -4.12
N ALA A 476 5.74 3.87 -5.20
CA ALA A 476 7.02 4.14 -5.80
C ALA A 476 7.10 5.63 -6.19
N PRO A 477 8.11 6.38 -5.74
CA PRO A 477 8.30 7.76 -6.11
C PRO A 477 8.45 7.89 -7.63
N PRO A 478 8.17 9.08 -8.21
CA PRO A 478 8.38 9.30 -9.63
C PRO A 478 9.85 9.10 -9.96
N ILE A 479 10.14 8.22 -10.91
CA ILE A 479 11.51 8.00 -11.38
C ILE A 479 11.85 9.11 -12.38
N ASN A 480 12.09 10.31 -11.88
CA ASN A 480 12.88 11.31 -12.58
C ASN A 480 14.32 11.29 -12.06
N ASN A 481 14.66 10.29 -11.24
CA ASN A 481 15.98 10.17 -10.66
C ASN A 481 16.85 9.31 -11.57
N ILE A 482 17.56 9.98 -12.49
CA ILE A 482 18.58 9.38 -13.35
C ILE A 482 19.82 8.96 -12.56
N TYR A 483 19.95 9.42 -11.31
CA TYR A 483 21.16 9.29 -10.53
C TYR A 483 21.13 8.12 -9.54
N PHE A 484 19.97 7.78 -8.99
CA PHE A 484 19.85 6.75 -7.96
C PHE A 484 19.00 5.56 -8.40
N ASP A 485 19.45 4.35 -8.05
CA ASP A 485 18.72 3.13 -8.36
C ASP A 485 17.49 2.98 -7.43
N MET A 486 16.31 3.30 -7.99
CA MET A 486 15.06 3.22 -7.26
C MET A 486 14.61 1.78 -7.00
N ASP A 487 15.14 0.79 -7.71
CA ASP A 487 14.88 -0.63 -7.44
C ASP A 487 15.64 -1.10 -6.17
N ILE A 488 16.62 -0.30 -5.72
CA ILE A 488 17.27 -0.46 -4.42
C ILE A 488 16.58 0.40 -3.35
N LEU A 489 16.38 1.70 -3.65
CA LEU A 489 15.88 2.65 -2.65
C LEU A 489 14.46 2.36 -2.19
N SER A 490 13.51 2.13 -3.13
CA SER A 490 12.09 2.01 -2.78
C SER A 490 11.77 0.81 -1.87
N PRO A 491 12.27 -0.41 -2.13
CA PRO A 491 12.07 -1.53 -1.23
C PRO A 491 12.69 -1.28 0.14
N ARG A 492 13.92 -0.72 0.18
CA ARG A 492 14.62 -0.47 1.45
C ARG A 492 13.93 0.58 2.31
N ILE A 493 13.47 1.68 1.71
CA ILE A 493 12.66 2.69 2.39
C ILE A 493 11.38 2.05 2.96
N SER A 494 10.70 1.21 2.19
CA SER A 494 9.48 0.53 2.64
C SER A 494 9.74 -0.44 3.79
N GLU A 495 10.87 -1.13 3.79
CA GLU A 495 11.30 -2.02 4.87
C GLU A 495 11.59 -1.22 6.15
N LEU A 496 12.41 -0.16 6.06
CA LEU A 496 12.78 0.66 7.22
C LEU A 496 11.60 1.42 7.84
N LYS A 497 10.59 1.74 7.07
CA LYS A 497 9.35 2.31 7.60
C LYS A 497 8.61 1.35 8.53
N ARG A 498 8.81 0.05 8.38
CA ARG A 498 8.21 -1.00 9.21
C ARG A 498 9.14 -1.44 10.35
N ASP A 499 10.44 -1.42 10.10
CA ASP A 499 11.47 -1.78 11.09
C ASP A 499 11.85 -0.56 11.92
N THR A 500 11.32 -0.48 13.13
CA THR A 500 11.67 0.55 14.13
C THR A 500 12.87 0.16 15.00
N THR A 501 13.47 -1.02 14.77
CA THR A 501 14.52 -1.58 15.63
C THR A 501 15.94 -1.41 15.06
N SER A 502 16.07 -1.11 13.77
CA SER A 502 17.37 -0.99 13.09
C SER A 502 18.17 0.26 13.50
N THR A 503 17.50 1.27 14.06
CA THR A 503 18.11 2.51 14.56
C THR A 503 17.48 2.93 15.89
N ILE A 504 18.23 3.67 16.68
CA ILE A 504 17.79 4.21 17.96
C ILE A 504 17.92 5.74 17.91
N ARG A 505 16.89 6.47 18.30
CA ARG A 505 16.93 7.91 18.43
C ARG A 505 17.46 8.30 19.82
N GLY A 506 18.21 9.38 19.91
CA GLY A 506 18.79 9.81 21.20
C GLY A 506 19.68 11.05 21.10
N ASN A 507 20.40 11.32 22.18
CA ASN A 507 21.28 12.47 22.31
C ASN A 507 22.67 12.06 22.81
N PHE A 508 23.73 12.72 22.32
CA PHE A 508 25.06 12.63 22.90
C PHE A 508 25.19 13.66 24.04
N ILE A 509 25.47 13.18 25.25
CA ILE A 509 25.56 14.00 26.47
C ILE A 509 26.96 13.88 27.07
N GLY A 510 27.44 14.94 27.65
CA GLY A 510 28.76 15.05 28.28
C GLY A 510 29.61 16.12 27.65
N GLU A 511 30.75 16.43 28.25
CA GLU A 511 31.71 17.38 27.72
C GLU A 511 32.74 16.66 26.82
N PRO A 512 33.04 17.22 25.64
CA PRO A 512 33.99 16.62 24.70
C PRO A 512 35.37 16.38 25.29
N GLU A 513 35.80 17.23 26.21
CA GLU A 513 37.07 17.10 26.95
C GLU A 513 37.10 15.89 27.89
N GLU A 514 35.96 15.48 28.42
CA GLU A 514 35.80 14.35 29.32
C GLU A 514 35.34 13.09 28.60
N ASN A 515 34.10 12.70 28.83
CA ASN A 515 33.50 11.54 28.18
C ASN A 515 32.08 11.87 27.69
N ILE A 516 31.76 11.33 26.54
CA ILE A 516 30.46 11.46 25.92
C ILE A 516 29.74 10.10 25.99
N SER A 517 28.47 10.14 26.34
CA SER A 517 27.60 8.98 26.33
C SER A 517 26.40 9.21 25.43
N PHE A 518 25.96 8.18 24.72
CA PHE A 518 24.72 8.21 23.97
C PHE A 518 23.57 7.78 24.88
N ILE A 519 22.53 8.60 24.98
CA ILE A 519 21.33 8.33 25.76
C ILE A 519 20.15 8.23 24.84
N PRO A 520 19.43 7.07 24.78
CA PRO A 520 18.21 6.91 24.03
C PRO A 520 17.12 7.91 24.47
N ASP A 521 16.44 8.52 23.50
CA ASP A 521 15.37 9.49 23.71
C ASP A 521 14.54 9.54 22.40
N ASP A 522 13.26 9.24 22.47
CA ASP A 522 12.37 9.22 21.30
C ASP A 522 12.28 10.59 20.60
N ASN A 523 12.50 11.69 21.35
CA ASN A 523 12.59 13.04 20.83
C ASN A 523 14.02 13.51 20.59
N GLY A 524 14.99 12.62 20.67
CA GLY A 524 16.41 12.92 20.47
C GLY A 524 16.73 13.45 19.07
N LYS A 525 17.84 14.18 18.96
CA LYS A 525 18.27 14.83 17.72
C LYS A 525 19.01 13.90 16.75
N PHE A 526 19.60 12.81 17.29
CA PHE A 526 20.42 11.86 16.53
C PHE A 526 19.66 10.57 16.27
N VAL A 527 19.90 9.98 15.10
CA VAL A 527 19.49 8.63 14.74
C VAL A 527 20.76 7.78 14.62
N VAL A 528 20.87 6.73 15.44
CA VAL A 528 22.08 5.93 15.60
C VAL A 528 21.79 4.46 15.29
N SER A 529 22.56 3.84 14.42
CA SER A 529 22.50 2.41 14.09
C SER A 529 23.60 1.57 14.74
N LYS A 530 24.62 2.22 15.33
CA LYS A 530 25.74 1.54 15.98
C LYS A 530 26.22 2.34 17.22
N ILE A 531 25.99 1.78 18.38
CA ILE A 531 26.47 2.34 19.67
C ILE A 531 27.81 1.69 19.99
N LEU A 532 28.81 2.52 20.35
CA LEU A 532 30.14 2.04 20.71
C LEU A 532 30.21 1.58 22.17
N SER A 533 31.07 0.62 22.46
CA SER A 533 31.43 0.28 23.86
C SER A 533 32.12 1.45 24.56
N LYS A 534 32.14 1.43 25.88
CA LYS A 534 32.83 2.48 26.67
C LYS A 534 34.32 2.57 26.31
N GLU A 535 34.95 1.44 26.02
CA GLU A 535 36.37 1.36 25.64
C GLU A 535 36.61 1.80 24.18
N GLY A 536 35.58 1.68 23.33
CA GLY A 536 35.64 2.07 21.92
C GLY A 536 35.32 3.54 21.67
N ALA A 537 34.50 4.15 22.55
CA ALA A 537 34.08 5.55 22.39
C ALA A 537 35.11 6.54 22.97
N CYS A 538 35.14 7.75 22.42
CA CYS A 538 35.89 8.89 22.95
C CYS A 538 37.39 8.65 23.10
N ARG A 539 37.99 7.82 22.26
CA ARG A 539 39.45 7.56 22.30
C ARG A 539 40.22 8.76 21.74
N LYS A 540 40.77 9.55 22.64
CA LYS A 540 41.43 10.81 22.30
C LYS A 540 42.72 10.99 23.06
N MET A 541 43.61 11.84 22.55
CA MET A 541 44.83 12.28 23.20
C MET A 541 44.96 13.80 23.12
N ASN A 542 45.57 14.40 24.13
CA ASN A 542 45.85 15.83 24.14
C ASN A 542 47.35 16.04 23.93
N VAL A 543 47.68 16.81 22.90
CA VAL A 543 49.07 17.17 22.56
C VAL A 543 49.19 18.69 22.52
N ALA A 544 49.92 19.25 23.45
CA ALA A 544 50.15 20.70 23.57
C ALA A 544 48.84 21.55 23.61
N GLY A 545 47.78 21.03 24.26
CA GLY A 545 46.52 21.74 24.38
C GLY A 545 45.50 21.44 23.26
N ILE A 546 45.88 20.67 22.27
CA ILE A 546 45.03 20.28 21.16
C ILE A 546 44.66 18.82 21.29
N TRP A 547 43.35 18.52 21.17
CA TRP A 547 42.80 17.18 21.18
C TRP A 547 42.83 16.54 19.80
N TYR A 548 43.25 15.28 19.73
CA TYR A 548 43.31 14.43 18.55
C TYR A 548 42.60 13.12 18.80
N PRO A 549 41.92 12.52 17.81
CA PRO A 549 41.48 11.15 17.89
C PRO A 549 42.66 10.19 17.92
N GLN A 550 42.63 9.13 18.74
CA GLN A 550 43.66 8.10 18.79
C GLN A 550 43.65 7.14 17.62
N ASP A 551 42.48 6.93 17.02
CA ASP A 551 42.28 6.01 15.91
C ASP A 551 41.27 6.60 14.92
N THR A 552 41.74 6.92 13.73
CA THR A 552 40.90 7.49 12.65
C THR A 552 40.60 6.49 11.56
N SER A 553 40.99 5.22 11.72
CA SER A 553 40.87 4.21 10.68
C SER A 553 39.42 3.76 10.43
N THR A 554 38.54 3.85 11.46
CA THR A 554 37.21 3.21 11.43
C THR A 554 36.10 4.16 10.97
N TYR A 555 36.11 5.42 11.43
CA TYR A 555 35.00 6.34 11.17
C TYR A 555 35.43 7.64 10.55
N VAL A 556 34.53 8.26 9.81
CA VAL A 556 34.61 9.61 9.28
C VAL A 556 33.29 10.34 9.51
N SER A 557 33.37 11.63 9.84
CA SER A 557 32.19 12.45 10.04
C SER A 557 32.17 13.68 9.14
N SER A 558 30.99 14.21 8.88
CA SER A 558 30.83 15.45 8.13
C SER A 558 29.54 16.16 8.56
N SER A 559 29.49 17.46 8.25
CA SER A 559 28.33 18.30 8.59
C SER A 559 28.06 19.34 7.52
N ASP A 560 26.81 19.76 7.45
CA ASP A 560 26.27 20.85 6.63
C ASP A 560 25.50 21.80 7.55
N ALA A 561 26.07 23.03 7.76
CA ALA A 561 25.53 23.97 8.71
C ALA A 561 24.52 24.92 8.08
N TYR A 562 23.40 25.15 8.75
CA TYR A 562 22.40 26.14 8.33
C TYR A 562 22.90 27.59 8.50
N ARG A 563 22.39 28.49 7.66
CA ARG A 563 22.66 29.93 7.78
C ARG A 563 21.75 30.59 8.81
N LEU A 564 22.27 31.58 9.55
CA LEU A 564 21.51 32.31 10.57
C LEU A 564 20.44 33.26 9.99
N GLU A 565 20.57 33.67 8.74
CA GLU A 565 19.63 34.61 8.11
C GLU A 565 18.29 33.96 7.80
N HIS A 566 17.22 34.62 8.27
CA HIS A 566 15.86 34.33 7.87
C HIS A 566 15.71 34.62 6.38
N THR A 567 15.73 33.61 5.55
CA THR A 567 15.26 33.78 4.18
C THR A 567 13.73 33.81 4.22
N ASN A 568 13.15 34.98 3.95
CA ASN A 568 11.71 35.17 3.71
C ASN A 568 11.26 34.54 2.38
N THR A 569 11.68 33.33 2.11
CA THR A 569 11.21 32.56 0.95
C THR A 569 10.26 31.48 1.43
N ASN A 570 9.21 31.21 0.66
CA ASN A 570 8.17 30.18 0.88
C ASN A 570 8.70 28.73 0.93
N HIS A 571 10.00 28.54 1.10
CA HIS A 571 10.68 27.26 1.34
C HIS A 571 11.00 27.17 2.83
N GLY A 572 10.66 26.04 3.48
CA GLY A 572 10.84 25.82 4.91
C GLY A 572 12.27 26.13 5.40
N MET A 573 12.45 26.38 6.68
CA MET A 573 13.76 26.70 7.29
C MET A 573 14.76 25.58 7.01
N SER A 574 15.99 25.94 6.57
CA SER A 574 17.13 25.01 6.44
C SER A 574 17.46 24.40 7.79
N LEU A 575 17.70 23.09 7.82
CA LEU A 575 18.09 22.33 9.02
C LEU A 575 19.61 22.21 9.06
N GLY A 576 20.17 22.01 10.25
CA GLY A 576 21.55 21.55 10.39
C GLY A 576 21.61 20.04 10.14
N ALA A 577 22.57 19.58 9.37
CA ALA A 577 22.78 18.17 9.11
C ALA A 577 24.17 17.70 9.55
N GLY A 578 24.24 16.44 10.00
CA GLY A 578 25.49 15.78 10.35
C GLY A 578 25.40 14.28 10.07
N ALA A 579 26.53 13.67 9.77
CA ALA A 579 26.60 12.24 9.54
C ALA A 579 27.95 11.65 10.01
N VAL A 580 27.89 10.38 10.43
CA VAL A 580 29.10 9.55 10.64
C VAL A 580 28.95 8.30 9.80
N LYS A 581 30.01 7.99 9.05
CA LYS A 581 30.14 6.80 8.24
C LYS A 581 31.20 5.88 8.80
N GLU A 582 30.89 4.60 8.92
CA GLU A 582 31.88 3.56 9.09
C GLU A 582 32.59 3.34 7.75
N LYS A 583 33.90 3.39 7.73
CA LYS A 583 34.70 3.17 6.52
C LYS A 583 34.56 1.72 6.06
N PHE A 584 34.63 1.51 4.76
CA PHE A 584 34.62 0.17 4.20
C PHE A 584 35.93 -0.55 4.55
N ASN A 585 35.82 -1.76 5.14
CA ASN A 585 36.97 -2.54 5.59
C ASN A 585 37.10 -3.81 4.76
N THR A 586 38.07 -3.85 3.87
CA THR A 586 38.34 -4.99 2.96
C THR A 586 38.84 -6.24 3.67
N ILE A 587 39.23 -6.16 4.95
CA ILE A 587 39.60 -7.33 5.74
C ILE A 587 38.33 -8.05 6.25
N ILE A 588 37.30 -7.30 6.61
CA ILE A 588 36.02 -7.81 7.06
C ILE A 588 35.14 -8.21 5.87
N ASP A 589 35.05 -7.32 4.90
CA ASP A 589 34.24 -7.45 3.68
C ASP A 589 35.17 -7.73 2.50
N THR A 590 35.57 -8.99 2.36
CA THR A 590 36.50 -9.42 1.31
C THR A 590 35.89 -9.31 -0.10
N PRO A 591 36.72 -9.28 -1.18
CA PRO A 591 36.20 -9.24 -2.55
C PRO A 591 35.25 -10.36 -2.93
N ASP A 592 35.31 -11.49 -2.21
CA ASP A 592 34.41 -12.63 -2.40
C ASP A 592 33.06 -12.48 -1.65
N THR A 593 32.95 -11.48 -0.77
CA THR A 593 31.71 -11.20 -0.04
C THR A 593 30.73 -10.48 -0.96
N PRO A 594 29.52 -11.01 -1.20
CA PRO A 594 28.50 -10.30 -1.98
C PRO A 594 28.12 -8.97 -1.31
N PRO A 595 27.85 -7.90 -2.06
CA PRO A 595 27.49 -6.59 -1.50
C PRO A 595 26.32 -6.63 -0.51
N GLU A 596 25.39 -7.55 -0.69
CA GLU A 596 24.26 -7.75 0.21
C GLU A 596 24.64 -8.25 1.60
N LYS A 597 25.88 -8.72 1.78
CA LYS A 597 26.43 -9.25 3.04
C LYS A 597 27.50 -8.37 3.66
N TYR A 598 27.87 -7.23 3.07
CA TYR A 598 28.85 -6.32 3.63
C TYR A 598 28.45 -5.87 5.05
N GLN A 599 29.39 -5.89 5.98
CA GLN A 599 29.19 -5.54 7.39
C GLN A 599 29.63 -4.10 7.71
N THR A 600 30.52 -3.55 6.90
CA THR A 600 31.09 -2.21 7.05
C THR A 600 30.66 -1.29 5.89
N GLY A 601 31.07 -0.03 5.91
CA GLY A 601 30.79 0.92 4.83
C GLY A 601 29.46 1.66 4.96
N LEU A 602 28.66 1.44 6.02
CA LEU A 602 27.36 2.06 6.22
C LEU A 602 27.44 3.36 7.04
N PHE A 603 26.43 4.21 6.92
CA PHE A 603 26.22 5.28 7.88
C PHE A 603 25.80 4.70 9.23
N VAL A 604 26.40 5.20 10.32
CA VAL A 604 26.16 4.71 11.69
C VAL A 604 25.46 5.74 12.57
N CYS A 605 25.49 7.00 12.17
CA CYS A 605 24.81 8.10 12.87
C CYS A 605 24.41 9.18 11.86
N THR A 606 23.20 9.72 12.01
CA THR A 606 22.73 10.89 11.28
C THR A 606 22.07 11.89 12.23
N TYR A 607 22.16 13.15 11.86
CA TYR A 607 21.55 14.29 12.52
C TYR A 607 20.86 15.16 11.48
N LEU A 608 19.60 15.51 11.72
CA LEU A 608 18.83 16.41 10.88
C LEU A 608 17.89 17.21 11.78
N TYR A 609 18.41 18.32 12.33
CA TYR A 609 17.71 19.10 13.33
C TYR A 609 18.16 20.57 13.30
N ARG A 610 17.32 21.49 13.76
CA ARG A 610 17.66 22.89 13.94
C ARG A 610 17.53 23.28 15.41
N PRO A 611 18.64 23.33 16.18
CA PRO A 611 18.61 23.83 17.54
C PRO A 611 18.40 25.36 17.56
N GLU A 612 18.18 25.89 18.76
CA GLU A 612 17.92 27.32 18.94
C GLU A 612 19.14 28.18 18.59
N THR A 613 20.34 27.68 18.81
CA THR A 613 21.59 28.39 18.52
C THR A 613 22.51 27.57 17.63
N LEU A 614 23.37 28.29 16.87
CA LEU A 614 24.39 27.65 16.05
C LEU A 614 25.49 27.01 16.89
N ASP A 615 25.80 27.57 18.05
CA ASP A 615 26.77 27.02 19.01
C ASP A 615 26.30 25.66 19.56
N GLU A 616 25.01 25.49 19.81
CA GLU A 616 24.45 24.21 20.19
C GLU A 616 24.61 23.16 19.09
N TYR A 617 24.35 23.55 17.83
CA TYR A 617 24.61 22.69 16.69
C TYR A 617 26.09 22.31 16.58
N CYS A 618 27.01 23.26 16.72
CA CYS A 618 28.44 22.99 16.66
C CYS A 618 28.87 22.04 17.80
N LEU A 619 28.33 22.21 19.01
CA LEU A 619 28.57 21.32 20.13
C LEU A 619 28.04 19.90 19.86
N ASP A 620 26.85 19.79 19.28
CA ASP A 620 26.28 18.51 18.88
C ASP A 620 27.17 17.79 17.85
N MET A 621 27.71 18.53 16.85
CA MET A 621 28.64 17.99 15.87
C MET A 621 29.98 17.56 16.52
N LEU A 622 30.47 18.34 17.47
CA LEU A 622 31.70 18.00 18.19
C LEU A 622 31.50 16.74 19.05
N ARG A 623 30.39 16.65 19.80
CA ARG A 623 30.07 15.46 20.61
C ARG A 623 29.98 14.19 19.75
N MET A 624 29.24 14.25 18.64
CA MET A 624 29.14 13.16 17.69
C MET A 624 30.49 12.73 17.15
N THR A 625 31.34 13.70 16.72
CA THR A 625 32.63 13.45 16.15
C THR A 625 33.60 12.80 17.17
N VAL A 626 33.66 13.33 18.41
CA VAL A 626 34.51 12.79 19.49
C VAL A 626 34.06 11.40 19.92
N TYR A 627 32.76 11.19 20.03
CA TYR A 627 32.21 9.88 20.42
C TYR A 627 32.68 8.76 19.48
N TYR A 628 32.62 9.00 18.16
CA TYR A 628 33.02 8.01 17.14
C TYR A 628 34.52 8.04 16.81
N ASN A 629 35.35 8.86 17.44
CA ASN A 629 36.77 9.05 17.11
C ASN A 629 37.00 9.41 15.63
N ALA A 630 36.06 10.11 15.02
CA ALA A 630 36.06 10.37 13.59
C ALA A 630 36.90 11.62 13.25
N LEU A 631 37.50 11.67 12.07
CA LEU A 631 37.91 12.93 11.48
C LEU A 631 36.69 13.63 10.87
N HIS A 632 36.54 14.93 11.18
CA HIS A 632 35.41 15.73 10.76
C HIS A 632 35.72 16.56 9.52
N PHE A 633 34.92 16.41 8.47
CA PHE A 633 35.06 17.09 7.20
C PHE A 633 33.86 17.99 6.95
N PRO A 634 33.77 19.20 7.57
CA PRO A 634 32.62 20.07 7.49
C PRO A 634 32.46 20.71 6.10
N GLU A 635 31.22 21.08 5.74
CA GLU A 635 30.99 22.01 4.65
C GLU A 635 31.52 23.40 5.03
N SER A 636 32.44 23.97 4.23
CA SER A 636 33.17 25.19 4.55
C SER A 636 32.55 26.47 4.00
N ASN A 637 31.37 26.42 3.38
CA ASN A 637 30.64 27.61 2.95
C ASN A 637 30.21 28.48 4.15
N VAL A 638 30.12 27.83 5.34
CA VAL A 638 29.88 28.44 6.65
C VAL A 638 30.89 27.85 7.64
N ASN A 639 31.98 28.54 7.90
CA ASN A 639 33.12 28.03 8.69
C ASN A 639 32.84 27.85 10.19
N HIS A 640 31.63 28.09 10.68
CA HIS A 640 31.33 28.08 12.12
C HIS A 640 31.69 26.78 12.83
N VAL A 641 31.48 25.61 12.20
CA VAL A 641 31.81 24.33 12.82
C VAL A 641 33.33 24.17 13.04
N ALA A 642 34.12 24.46 12.01
CA ALA A 642 35.58 24.36 12.09
C ALA A 642 36.15 25.35 13.13
N ASP A 643 35.69 26.62 13.11
CA ASP A 643 36.11 27.65 14.06
C ASP A 643 35.73 27.27 15.50
N TYR A 644 34.55 26.69 15.72
CA TYR A 644 34.10 26.20 17.03
C TYR A 644 35.01 25.07 17.56
N PHE A 645 35.36 24.09 16.70
CA PHE A 645 36.27 23.00 17.07
C PHE A 645 37.65 23.53 17.45
N ILE A 646 38.20 24.44 16.65
CA ILE A 646 39.52 25.08 16.93
C ILE A 646 39.45 25.84 18.26
N LYS A 647 38.44 26.66 18.47
CA LYS A 647 38.23 27.45 19.69
C LYS A 647 38.12 26.60 20.94
N ARG A 648 37.53 25.41 20.83
CA ARG A 648 37.39 24.42 21.92
C ARG A 648 38.63 23.53 22.08
N GLY A 649 39.71 23.74 21.29
CA GLY A 649 40.93 22.93 21.34
C GLY A 649 40.83 21.59 20.59
N PHE A 650 39.80 21.38 19.76
CA PHE A 650 39.60 20.14 19.00
C PHE A 650 40.02 20.29 17.52
N GLY A 651 40.92 21.18 17.20
CA GLY A 651 41.44 21.36 15.83
C GLY A 651 42.04 20.09 15.22
N GLY A 652 42.58 19.19 16.06
CA GLY A 652 43.11 17.90 15.61
C GLY A 652 42.05 16.89 15.11
N TYR A 653 40.78 17.16 15.33
CA TYR A 653 39.67 16.36 14.75
C TYR A 653 39.25 16.86 13.37
N LEU A 654 39.77 17.99 12.88
CA LEU A 654 39.39 18.54 11.59
C LEU A 654 40.22 17.94 10.46
N LYS A 655 39.53 17.57 9.39
CA LYS A 655 40.14 17.13 8.14
C LYS A 655 40.20 18.28 7.15
N TYR A 656 41.33 18.39 6.45
CA TYR A 656 41.63 19.42 5.45
C TYR A 656 41.63 18.78 4.05
N ALA A 657 41.02 19.45 3.07
CA ALA A 657 41.17 19.03 1.68
C ALA A 657 42.58 19.29 1.18
N ILE A 658 43.13 18.36 0.40
CA ILE A 658 44.44 18.55 -0.25
C ILE A 658 44.26 19.37 -1.52
N ASP A 659 45.13 20.33 -1.71
CA ASP A 659 45.19 21.12 -2.94
C ASP A 659 45.88 20.26 -4.03
N PRO A 660 45.19 19.98 -5.15
CA PRO A 660 45.72 19.07 -6.17
C PRO A 660 46.97 19.64 -6.92
N GLU A 661 47.18 20.98 -6.91
CA GLU A 661 48.30 21.59 -7.59
C GLU A 661 49.56 21.62 -6.70
N THR A 662 49.38 21.80 -5.39
CA THR A 662 50.48 21.97 -4.46
C THR A 662 50.76 20.76 -3.59
N GLY A 663 49.82 19.77 -3.55
CA GLY A 663 49.91 18.62 -2.65
C GLY A 663 49.79 18.96 -1.17
N ARG A 664 49.47 20.21 -0.81
CA ARG A 664 49.40 20.69 0.59
C ARG A 664 47.97 20.79 1.08
N PRO A 665 47.73 20.62 2.40
CA PRO A 665 46.46 20.92 3.00
C PRO A 665 46.01 22.36 2.72
N LYS A 666 44.74 22.55 2.36
CA LYS A 666 44.16 23.89 2.23
C LYS A 666 44.08 24.59 3.58
N SER A 667 44.04 25.92 3.58
CA SER A 667 43.99 26.73 4.80
C SER A 667 42.74 26.51 5.65
N ASN A 668 41.61 26.17 5.01
CA ASN A 668 40.32 25.92 5.68
C ASN A 668 40.02 24.44 5.70
N ALA A 669 39.55 23.95 6.87
CA ALA A 669 39.11 22.58 7.02
C ALA A 669 37.82 22.32 6.21
N GLY A 670 37.67 21.10 5.74
CA GLY A 670 36.43 20.68 5.04
C GLY A 670 36.44 20.93 3.54
N PHE A 671 35.24 21.07 2.95
CA PHE A 671 35.05 21.22 1.51
C PHE A 671 34.07 22.35 1.17
N TYR A 672 34.28 22.97 0.01
CA TYR A 672 33.36 23.97 -0.53
C TYR A 672 32.39 23.33 -1.51
N THR A 673 31.08 23.64 -1.38
CA THR A 673 30.03 23.09 -2.21
C THR A 673 29.93 23.81 -3.56
N THR A 674 30.98 23.73 -4.37
CA THR A 674 30.97 24.20 -5.76
C THR A 674 30.15 23.23 -6.65
N LEU A 675 29.81 23.65 -7.88
CA LEU A 675 29.12 22.81 -8.82
C LEU A 675 29.85 21.49 -9.12
N ALA A 676 31.17 21.56 -9.28
CA ALA A 676 32.04 20.41 -9.49
C ALA A 676 32.04 19.45 -8.29
N VAL A 677 32.09 19.98 -7.07
CA VAL A 677 32.03 19.18 -5.84
C VAL A 677 30.64 18.58 -5.67
N LYS A 678 29.57 19.29 -5.97
CA LYS A 678 28.21 18.73 -5.98
C LYS A 678 28.11 17.55 -6.94
N GLN A 679 28.62 17.66 -8.15
CA GLN A 679 28.62 16.55 -9.11
C GLN A 679 29.42 15.34 -8.60
N LYS A 680 30.55 15.58 -7.92
CA LYS A 680 31.36 14.53 -7.29
C LYS A 680 30.56 13.84 -6.15
N ILE A 681 29.89 14.63 -5.30
CA ILE A 681 29.00 14.11 -4.26
C ILE A 681 27.93 13.23 -4.87
N PHE A 682 27.26 13.66 -5.94
CA PHE A 682 26.25 12.88 -6.63
C PHE A 682 26.76 11.51 -7.08
N ASN A 683 27.88 11.48 -7.77
CA ASN A 683 28.49 10.24 -8.25
C ASN A 683 28.81 9.29 -7.09
N LYS A 684 29.41 9.82 -6.02
CA LYS A 684 29.75 9.05 -4.81
C LYS A 684 28.50 8.50 -4.10
N GLN A 685 27.47 9.30 -4.00
CA GLN A 685 26.19 8.87 -3.42
C GLN A 685 25.52 7.79 -4.27
N ALA A 686 25.55 7.91 -5.61
CA ALA A 686 25.02 6.89 -6.52
C ALA A 686 25.77 5.55 -6.37
N ASP A 687 27.10 5.60 -6.29
CA ASP A 687 27.93 4.41 -6.04
C ASP A 687 27.64 3.80 -4.67
N HIS A 688 27.50 4.64 -3.63
CA HIS A 688 27.16 4.18 -2.29
C HIS A 688 25.79 3.47 -2.25
N ILE A 689 24.76 4.06 -2.86
CA ILE A 689 23.43 3.44 -2.94
C ILE A 689 23.48 2.12 -3.72
N LYS A 690 24.24 2.05 -4.81
CA LYS A 690 24.40 0.82 -5.58
C LYS A 690 25.01 -0.31 -4.77
N LEU A 691 26.03 -0.01 -3.95
CA LEU A 691 26.77 -1.01 -3.17
C LEU A 691 26.11 -1.32 -1.82
N PHE A 692 25.64 -0.31 -1.12
CA PHE A 692 25.20 -0.42 0.28
C PHE A 692 23.73 -0.11 0.50
N GLY A 693 23.01 0.44 -0.47
CA GLY A 693 21.66 0.95 -0.32
C GLY A 693 20.64 -0.10 0.20
N ARG A 694 20.78 -1.38 -0.16
CA ARG A 694 19.95 -2.48 0.35
C ARG A 694 20.13 -2.74 1.85
N ARG A 695 21.21 -2.26 2.44
CA ARG A 695 21.58 -2.46 3.85
C ARG A 695 21.63 -1.17 4.66
N GLU A 696 21.53 -0.02 4.00
CA GLU A 696 21.49 1.27 4.67
C GLU A 696 20.31 1.33 5.66
N LYS A 697 20.57 1.94 6.84
CA LYS A 697 19.62 1.94 7.96
C LYS A 697 18.97 3.31 8.24
N HIS A 698 19.51 4.37 7.64
CA HIS A 698 19.09 5.74 7.92
C HIS A 698 18.01 6.19 6.92
N LEU A 699 16.75 6.15 7.37
CA LEU A 699 15.57 6.40 6.54
C LEU A 699 15.58 7.81 5.92
N ASP A 700 15.88 8.86 6.69
CA ASP A 700 15.90 10.25 6.22
C ASP A 700 16.92 10.46 5.10
N TYR A 701 18.07 9.80 5.19
CA TYR A 701 19.08 9.82 4.14
C TYR A 701 18.57 9.20 2.83
N LEU A 702 18.00 8.01 2.91
CA LEU A 702 17.43 7.33 1.73
C LEU A 702 16.28 8.12 1.12
N TYR A 703 15.47 8.78 1.94
CA TYR A 703 14.42 9.69 1.46
C TYR A 703 15.01 10.85 0.67
N GLN A 704 15.99 11.55 1.20
CA GLN A 704 16.63 12.65 0.49
C GLN A 704 17.24 12.18 -0.84
N CYS A 705 17.91 11.03 -0.87
CA CYS A 705 18.39 10.44 -2.13
C CYS A 705 17.26 10.16 -3.12
N SER A 706 16.11 9.67 -2.66
CA SER A 706 14.99 9.34 -3.53
C SER A 706 14.28 10.56 -4.13
N GLU A 707 14.35 11.71 -3.47
CA GLU A 707 13.69 12.95 -3.87
C GLU A 707 14.53 13.83 -4.81
N ILE A 708 15.84 13.59 -4.89
CA ILE A 708 16.76 14.38 -5.73
C ILE A 708 16.62 13.98 -7.20
N LYS A 709 16.27 14.95 -8.05
CA LYS A 709 16.08 14.78 -9.50
C LYS A 709 17.20 15.42 -10.32
N ASP A 710 17.77 16.50 -9.80
CA ASP A 710 18.90 17.21 -10.41
C ASP A 710 19.79 17.87 -9.35
N LEU A 711 20.90 18.48 -9.81
CA LEU A 711 21.85 19.18 -8.94
C LEU A 711 21.24 20.36 -8.16
N LYS A 712 20.12 20.92 -8.63
CA LYS A 712 19.46 22.07 -7.98
C LYS A 712 18.69 21.65 -6.74
N ASP A 713 18.16 20.44 -6.74
CA ASP A 713 17.38 19.90 -5.62
C ASP A 713 18.22 19.73 -4.35
N THR A 714 19.56 19.66 -4.47
CA THR A 714 20.47 19.58 -3.33
C THR A 714 20.43 20.77 -2.40
N ALA A 715 19.93 21.92 -2.86
CA ALA A 715 19.83 23.12 -2.04
C ALA A 715 18.89 23.00 -0.82
N THR A 716 18.03 21.98 -0.82
CA THR A 716 17.07 21.70 0.27
C THR A 716 17.31 20.34 0.91
N LYS A 717 18.45 19.70 0.66
CA LYS A 717 18.79 18.34 1.09
C LYS A 717 20.07 18.32 1.92
N ASP A 718 19.99 18.92 3.09
CA ASP A 718 21.15 19.16 3.97
C ASP A 718 21.84 17.84 4.38
N LEU A 719 21.07 16.79 4.68
CA LEU A 719 21.63 15.48 5.05
C LEU A 719 22.35 14.79 3.88
N PHE A 720 21.88 15.00 2.64
CA PHE A 720 22.56 14.51 1.44
C PHE A 720 23.94 15.15 1.26
N ILE A 721 24.06 16.42 1.58
CA ILE A 721 25.36 17.13 1.53
C ILE A 721 26.28 16.63 2.65
N ALA A 722 25.77 16.51 3.88
CA ALA A 722 26.57 16.01 5.01
C ALA A 722 27.08 14.58 4.79
N THR A 723 26.20 13.66 4.33
CA THR A 723 26.61 12.29 3.98
C THR A 723 27.59 12.26 2.81
N GLY A 724 27.38 13.11 1.82
CA GLY A 724 28.32 13.31 0.71
C GLY A 724 29.69 13.76 1.15
N GLY A 725 29.77 14.61 2.16
CA GLY A 725 31.05 15.03 2.80
C GLY A 725 31.80 13.85 3.43
N CYS A 726 31.08 12.89 4.06
CA CYS A 726 31.68 11.65 4.55
C CYS A 726 32.33 10.84 3.42
N LEU A 727 31.62 10.70 2.30
CA LEU A 727 32.12 9.94 1.13
C LEU A 727 33.28 10.61 0.44
N LEU A 728 33.34 11.94 0.42
CA LEU A 728 34.49 12.70 -0.07
C LEU A 728 35.71 12.56 0.85
N ALA A 729 35.47 12.59 2.17
CA ALA A 729 36.53 12.44 3.15
C ALA A 729 37.17 11.05 3.14
N GLU A 730 36.40 10.01 2.90
CA GLU A 730 36.90 8.63 2.76
C GLU A 730 37.84 8.49 1.55
N GLU A 731 37.51 9.08 0.41
CA GLU A 731 38.31 9.01 -0.81
C GLU A 731 39.69 9.67 -0.65
N SER A 732 39.76 10.83 0.00
CA SER A 732 41.02 11.55 0.15
C SER A 732 42.05 10.84 1.02
N GLN A 733 41.63 9.82 1.81
CA GLN A 733 42.55 9.00 2.61
C GLN A 733 43.19 7.85 1.80
N TYR A 734 42.49 7.31 0.80
CA TYR A 734 43.05 6.27 -0.07
C TYR A 734 44.18 6.81 -0.95
N ASN A 735 44.15 8.10 -1.35
CA ASN A 735 45.18 8.71 -2.18
C ASN A 735 46.44 9.13 -1.39
N GLU A 736 46.40 9.17 -0.06
CA GLU A 736 47.54 9.53 0.79
C GLU A 736 48.58 8.40 0.92
N TYR A 737 48.22 7.16 0.56
CA TYR A 737 49.11 5.98 0.72
C TYR A 737 49.62 5.38 -0.60
N LEU A 738 49.26 5.94 -1.74
CA LEU A 738 49.74 5.51 -3.05
C LEU A 738 50.65 6.58 -3.64
N ASN A 739 51.94 6.40 -3.52
CA ASN A 739 52.89 7.15 -4.33
C ASN A 739 52.86 6.67 -5.77
N GLU A 740 53.37 7.47 -6.71
CA GLU A 740 53.37 7.18 -8.16
C GLU A 740 53.96 5.81 -8.54
N ASP A 741 54.71 5.16 -7.64
CA ASP A 741 55.30 3.83 -7.81
C ASP A 741 54.47 2.68 -7.20
N GLY A 742 53.28 2.93 -6.65
CA GLY A 742 52.42 1.90 -6.05
C GLY A 742 52.97 1.27 -4.76
N VAL A 743 53.92 1.89 -4.11
CA VAL A 743 54.50 1.44 -2.83
C VAL A 743 53.74 2.11 -1.68
N ILE A 744 53.32 1.33 -0.71
CA ILE A 744 52.73 1.83 0.55
C ILE A 744 53.86 2.48 1.35
N ASP A 745 53.92 3.79 1.39
CA ASP A 745 54.80 4.51 2.29
C ASP A 745 54.16 4.54 3.70
N ILE A 746 54.65 3.68 4.56
CA ILE A 746 54.33 3.73 5.99
C ILE A 746 55.23 4.81 6.58
N GLY A 747 54.84 6.08 6.38
CA GLY A 747 55.55 7.22 6.93
C GLY A 747 55.84 7.01 8.41
N GLU A 748 57.08 7.16 8.78
CA GLU A 748 57.51 7.19 10.18
C GLU A 748 56.79 8.30 10.94
N TRP A 749 56.24 7.93 12.08
CA TRP A 749 55.56 8.80 13.05
C TRP A 749 56.50 9.74 13.75
#